data_8ee8a198f27be37a5ab76a803004433b
#
_entry.id   8ee8a198f27be37a5ab76a803004433b
#
_cell.length_a   1.000
_cell.length_b   1.000
_cell.length_c   1.000
_cell.angle_alpha   90.00
_cell.angle_beta   90.00
_cell.angle_gamma   90.00
#
_symmetry.space_group_name_H-M   'P 1'
#
loop_
_entity.id
_entity.type
_entity.pdbx_description
1 polymer ?
#
loop_
_entity_poly.entity_id
_entity_poly.type
_entity_poly.pdbx_seq_one_letter_code
_entity_poly.pdbx_strand_id
1 'polypeptide(L)'
;MRMKVSNYISEMLVKAGINQAFMVTGGGAMHLDDALGHQKGLHCIYDHHEQACAIAAEAYARIHNKMAALCVTTGPGGTNAITGVLGAWLDSIPMMVLSGQVRYDTTARWSGTGIRAMGDQEFDICKAIDCMTKYSEMVIDPMRIRYCMEKALYLADSGRKGPSWLDIPLNVQGAYVETDELVGFDPEDYEKGGNGWAEKKNVPAIPEDEAGEGEKRQVLPKKVTEETAKTIIAKIRQAKRPVINAGNGIRLAGAHETFMKVAEKLGIPVVTGWDSEDCIWDEHPLYTGRGGNMGDRAGNFAIQNSDLVLSIGSRLSIRQVGYNYKTWARAAYVIVNDIDEEELKKPSIHVDMPVHADAADLLAVMDQCLDQVLEAEKDTLPDSLSEPGKKQVFAYGEGIKGMTWNETCAMWKKKYPVVQEKHWEQSEEKAANVYAAIQAISSRLKEDQITVVGNGSACVVGGHAQIIKKGQRFISNSAVASMGYDLPAAIGIWAASRKDGAYSMGAAREGEDVILVTGDGSIQMNIQELQTIIHHKMGIKIFLINNGGYHSIRQTQKNFFGEPLIGIGYDSGDLSFPDMEKLSAAYGYPYVRAEHNGELAEAVEKTLAMEGPVICEIFVSTDQNFEPKSSAKRLPDGTLVSPPLEDLAPFLPDEEMDENMIIPRIKG
;
A
#
# COMPACT_ATOMS: atom_id res chain seq x y z
N MET A 1 3.01 10.63 -40.01
CA MET A 1 1.71 11.36 -39.90
C MET A 1 1.91 12.56 -38.98
N ARG A 2 1.52 13.75 -39.43
CA ARG A 2 1.68 14.98 -38.64
C ARG A 2 0.66 15.03 -37.48
N MET A 3 1.15 15.12 -36.25
CA MET A 3 0.33 15.11 -35.03
C MET A 3 0.83 16.12 -34.01
N LYS A 4 -0.07 16.71 -33.23
CA LYS A 4 0.28 17.58 -32.10
C LYS A 4 0.85 16.72 -30.97
N VAL A 5 1.91 17.18 -30.31
CA VAL A 5 2.60 16.40 -29.24
C VAL A 5 1.64 15.98 -28.12
N SER A 6 0.77 16.87 -27.65
CA SER A 6 -0.20 16.53 -26.61
C SER A 6 -1.18 15.41 -27.04
N ASN A 7 -1.60 15.38 -28.32
CA ASN A 7 -2.44 14.29 -28.83
C ASN A 7 -1.64 12.97 -28.96
N TYR A 8 -0.36 13.06 -29.33
CA TYR A 8 0.52 11.91 -29.36
C TYR A 8 0.68 11.28 -27.97
N ILE A 9 0.86 12.12 -26.93
CA ILE A 9 0.94 11.68 -25.54
C ILE A 9 -0.34 10.91 -25.13
N SER A 10 -1.52 11.51 -25.38
CA SER A 10 -2.78 10.89 -25.00
C SER A 10 -3.04 9.56 -25.72
N GLU A 11 -2.67 9.44 -27.01
CA GLU A 11 -2.72 8.18 -27.74
C GLU A 11 -1.74 7.12 -27.17
N MET A 12 -0.54 7.53 -26.77
CA MET A 12 0.46 6.63 -26.21
C MET A 12 0.00 6.05 -24.86
N LEU A 13 -0.61 6.86 -24.00
CA LEU A 13 -1.19 6.36 -22.73
C LEU A 13 -2.19 5.24 -22.99
N VAL A 14 -3.13 5.44 -23.91
CA VAL A 14 -4.14 4.42 -24.24
C VAL A 14 -3.48 3.18 -24.88
N LYS A 15 -2.50 3.34 -25.77
CA LYS A 15 -1.74 2.23 -26.35
C LYS A 15 -0.95 1.43 -25.31
N ALA A 16 -0.48 2.10 -24.25
CA ALA A 16 0.17 1.46 -23.11
C ALA A 16 -0.80 0.79 -22.12
N GLY A 17 -2.11 0.85 -22.40
CA GLY A 17 -3.15 0.27 -21.54
C GLY A 17 -3.55 1.15 -20.36
N ILE A 18 -3.14 2.41 -20.34
CA ILE A 18 -3.60 3.40 -19.35
C ILE A 18 -4.91 3.98 -19.86
N ASN A 19 -5.99 3.67 -19.18
CA ASN A 19 -7.34 4.08 -19.54
C ASN A 19 -8.00 5.00 -18.49
N GLN A 20 -7.27 5.36 -17.45
CA GLN A 20 -7.72 6.28 -16.39
C GLN A 20 -6.71 7.39 -16.18
N ALA A 21 -7.20 8.63 -16.08
CA ALA A 21 -6.44 9.80 -15.66
C ALA A 21 -7.16 10.54 -14.52
N PHE A 22 -6.39 11.11 -13.60
CA PHE A 22 -6.85 12.02 -12.57
C PHE A 22 -6.16 13.36 -12.76
N MET A 23 -6.91 14.47 -12.69
CA MET A 23 -6.36 15.73 -13.10
C MET A 23 -7.08 16.95 -12.52
N VAL A 24 -6.31 18.03 -12.37
CA VAL A 24 -6.82 19.39 -12.20
C VAL A 24 -6.34 20.21 -13.39
N THR A 25 -7.27 20.81 -14.12
CA THR A 25 -6.94 21.60 -15.32
C THR A 25 -6.24 22.91 -14.97
N GLY A 26 -5.32 23.35 -15.83
CA GLY A 26 -4.61 24.61 -15.61
C GLY A 26 -3.89 25.15 -16.83
N GLY A 27 -3.62 26.46 -16.83
CA GLY A 27 -3.06 27.17 -18.00
C GLY A 27 -1.75 26.59 -18.52
N GLY A 28 -0.86 26.13 -17.64
CA GLY A 28 0.41 25.51 -18.03
C GLY A 28 0.28 24.12 -18.65
N ALA A 29 -0.88 23.46 -18.49
CA ALA A 29 -1.19 22.14 -19.04
C ALA A 29 -2.30 22.18 -20.11
N MET A 30 -2.74 23.32 -20.58
CA MET A 30 -3.95 23.49 -21.39
C MET A 30 -4.01 22.59 -22.63
N HIS A 31 -2.89 22.29 -23.27
CA HIS A 31 -2.88 21.39 -24.43
C HIS A 31 -2.93 19.91 -24.02
N LEU A 32 -2.36 19.56 -22.86
CA LEU A 32 -2.49 18.23 -22.27
C LEU A 32 -3.94 18.00 -21.81
N ASP A 33 -4.52 18.97 -21.10
CA ASP A 33 -5.90 18.93 -20.61
C ASP A 33 -6.90 18.67 -21.75
N ASP A 34 -6.77 19.43 -22.84
CA ASP A 34 -7.60 19.27 -24.05
C ASP A 34 -7.41 17.89 -24.70
N ALA A 35 -6.15 17.46 -24.87
CA ALA A 35 -5.85 16.20 -25.52
C ALA A 35 -6.30 14.98 -24.70
N LEU A 36 -6.06 14.98 -23.38
CA LEU A 36 -6.46 13.90 -22.49
C LEU A 36 -7.99 13.83 -22.35
N GLY A 37 -8.64 14.96 -22.14
CA GLY A 37 -10.09 15.05 -21.98
C GLY A 37 -10.88 14.60 -23.21
N HIS A 38 -10.34 14.69 -24.41
CA HIS A 38 -10.95 14.27 -25.66
C HIS A 38 -10.47 12.89 -26.18
N GLN A 39 -9.49 12.27 -25.50
CA GLN A 39 -8.92 11.00 -25.94
C GLN A 39 -9.91 9.84 -25.77
N LYS A 40 -10.29 9.20 -26.87
CA LYS A 40 -11.11 7.98 -26.81
C LYS A 40 -10.35 6.84 -26.09
N GLY A 41 -11.02 6.18 -25.17
CA GLY A 41 -10.45 5.09 -24.38
C GLY A 41 -9.68 5.54 -23.13
N LEU A 42 -9.62 6.85 -22.87
CA LEU A 42 -9.12 7.42 -21.63
C LEU A 42 -10.28 8.07 -20.85
N HIS A 43 -10.48 7.67 -19.60
CA HIS A 43 -11.43 8.31 -18.69
C HIS A 43 -10.68 9.32 -17.82
N CYS A 44 -11.19 10.55 -17.75
CA CYS A 44 -10.64 11.58 -16.89
C CYS A 44 -11.60 11.86 -15.72
N ILE A 45 -11.09 11.76 -14.48
CA ILE A 45 -11.74 12.28 -13.29
C ILE A 45 -11.04 13.59 -12.94
N TYR A 46 -11.84 14.65 -12.75
CA TYR A 46 -11.36 15.97 -12.37
C TYR A 46 -11.63 16.16 -10.88
N ASP A 47 -10.56 16.08 -10.10
CA ASP A 47 -10.59 16.32 -8.66
C ASP A 47 -10.47 17.83 -8.36
N HIS A 48 -10.58 18.20 -7.10
CA HIS A 48 -10.49 19.60 -6.67
C HIS A 48 -9.10 19.98 -6.12
N HIS A 49 -8.20 19.00 -6.00
CA HIS A 49 -6.84 19.21 -5.51
C HIS A 49 -5.87 18.18 -6.12
N GLU A 50 -4.69 18.62 -6.52
CA GLU A 50 -3.70 17.76 -7.20
C GLU A 50 -3.13 16.68 -6.27
N GLN A 51 -3.09 16.90 -4.96
CA GLN A 51 -2.79 15.85 -4.01
C GLN A 51 -3.81 14.71 -4.09
N ALA A 52 -5.09 15.05 -4.23
CA ALA A 52 -6.16 14.06 -4.39
C ALA A 52 -5.99 13.29 -5.70
N CYS A 53 -5.70 13.96 -6.81
CA CYS A 53 -5.42 13.31 -8.09
C CYS A 53 -4.28 12.29 -7.98
N ALA A 54 -3.17 12.67 -7.33
CA ALA A 54 -2.01 11.80 -7.17
C ALA A 54 -2.31 10.57 -6.29
N ILE A 55 -3.04 10.77 -5.19
CA ILE A 55 -3.46 9.68 -4.30
C ILE A 55 -4.47 8.77 -5.01
N ALA A 56 -5.42 9.32 -5.77
CA ALA A 56 -6.38 8.52 -6.53
C ALA A 56 -5.69 7.67 -7.61
N ALA A 57 -4.71 8.22 -8.32
CA ALA A 57 -3.91 7.48 -9.30
C ALA A 57 -3.10 6.35 -8.65
N GLU A 58 -2.53 6.60 -7.49
CA GLU A 58 -1.82 5.60 -6.68
C GLU A 58 -2.76 4.46 -6.25
N ALA A 59 -3.89 4.79 -5.64
CA ALA A 59 -4.86 3.81 -5.16
C ALA A 59 -5.49 2.98 -6.29
N TYR A 60 -5.74 3.60 -7.45
CA TYR A 60 -6.16 2.91 -8.67
C TYR A 60 -5.18 1.80 -9.05
N ALA A 61 -3.88 2.10 -9.05
CA ALA A 61 -2.84 1.15 -9.43
C ALA A 61 -2.72 -0.01 -8.43
N ARG A 62 -2.98 0.20 -7.14
CA ARG A 62 -2.98 -0.86 -6.11
C ARG A 62 -4.00 -1.97 -6.40
N ILE A 63 -5.11 -1.65 -7.05
CA ILE A 63 -6.17 -2.63 -7.34
C ILE A 63 -5.83 -3.46 -8.57
N HIS A 64 -5.31 -2.83 -9.60
CA HIS A 64 -5.12 -3.48 -10.91
C HIS A 64 -3.67 -3.82 -11.24
N ASN A 65 -2.68 -3.38 -10.45
CA ASN A 65 -1.27 -3.40 -10.81
C ASN A 65 -1.00 -2.70 -12.16
N LYS A 66 -1.87 -1.77 -12.57
CA LYS A 66 -1.75 -0.97 -13.78
C LYS A 66 -1.72 0.50 -13.45
N MET A 67 -0.90 1.22 -14.17
CA MET A 67 -0.77 2.66 -13.98
C MET A 67 -2.07 3.38 -14.32
N ALA A 68 -2.39 4.42 -13.54
CA ALA A 68 -3.18 5.56 -13.99
C ALA A 68 -2.25 6.70 -14.38
N ALA A 69 -2.75 7.63 -15.19
CA ALA A 69 -2.08 8.90 -15.45
C ALA A 69 -2.50 9.95 -14.43
N LEU A 70 -1.56 10.79 -14.04
CA LEU A 70 -1.79 12.03 -13.31
C LEU A 70 -1.43 13.19 -14.23
N CYS A 71 -2.34 14.17 -14.41
CA CYS A 71 -2.01 15.39 -15.15
C CYS A 71 -2.26 16.62 -14.29
N VAL A 72 -1.23 17.46 -14.15
CA VAL A 72 -1.26 18.68 -13.33
C VAL A 72 -0.62 19.85 -14.08
N THR A 73 -0.96 21.07 -13.67
CA THR A 73 -0.39 22.28 -14.26
C THR A 73 0.98 22.64 -13.66
N THR A 74 1.61 23.69 -14.16
CA THR A 74 2.90 24.23 -13.68
C THR A 74 2.81 24.76 -12.24
N GLY A 75 3.94 24.84 -11.57
CA GLY A 75 4.08 25.42 -10.23
C GLY A 75 3.28 24.70 -9.16
N PRO A 76 2.21 25.30 -8.61
CA PRO A 76 1.43 24.68 -7.53
C PRO A 76 0.82 23.34 -7.93
N GLY A 77 0.47 23.12 -9.20
CA GLY A 77 -0.05 21.85 -9.67
C GLY A 77 0.92 20.69 -9.39
N GLY A 78 2.19 20.86 -9.80
CA GLY A 78 3.23 19.87 -9.51
C GLY A 78 3.52 19.74 -8.01
N THR A 79 3.71 20.86 -7.30
CA THR A 79 4.10 20.82 -5.88
C THR A 79 3.00 20.25 -4.98
N ASN A 80 1.72 20.47 -5.28
CA ASN A 80 0.61 19.90 -4.56
C ASN A 80 0.54 18.37 -4.73
N ALA A 81 0.95 17.82 -5.86
CA ALA A 81 0.91 16.39 -6.15
C ALA A 81 1.99 15.57 -5.38
N ILE A 82 3.02 16.20 -4.85
CA ILE A 82 4.22 15.55 -4.27
C ILE A 82 3.84 14.50 -3.21
N THR A 83 2.92 14.78 -2.31
CA THR A 83 2.56 13.83 -1.24
C THR A 83 2.04 12.50 -1.79
N GLY A 84 1.16 12.53 -2.80
CA GLY A 84 0.63 11.31 -3.40
C GLY A 84 1.70 10.55 -4.21
N VAL A 85 2.56 11.28 -4.92
CA VAL A 85 3.70 10.70 -5.67
C VAL A 85 4.71 10.06 -4.71
N LEU A 86 5.01 10.68 -3.56
CA LEU A 86 5.85 10.10 -2.52
C LEU A 86 5.23 8.80 -1.95
N GLY A 87 3.91 8.76 -1.79
CA GLY A 87 3.19 7.55 -1.40
C GLY A 87 3.43 6.41 -2.39
N ALA A 88 3.25 6.69 -3.68
CA ALA A 88 3.52 5.73 -4.76
C ALA A 88 4.99 5.25 -4.76
N TRP A 89 5.95 6.16 -4.58
CA TRP A 89 7.37 5.83 -4.50
C TRP A 89 7.70 4.87 -3.36
N LEU A 90 7.26 5.22 -2.14
CA LEU A 90 7.61 4.43 -0.94
C LEU A 90 6.93 3.05 -0.92
N ASP A 91 5.73 2.93 -1.46
CA ASP A 91 4.99 1.67 -1.52
C ASP A 91 5.15 0.92 -2.85
N SER A 92 6.04 1.40 -3.73
CA SER A 92 6.40 0.74 -5.00
C SER A 92 5.22 0.63 -5.97
N ILE A 93 4.41 1.68 -6.07
CA ILE A 93 3.22 1.74 -6.93
C ILE A 93 3.56 2.47 -8.23
N PRO A 94 3.33 1.87 -9.40
CA PRO A 94 3.61 2.49 -10.68
C PRO A 94 2.64 3.64 -10.97
N MET A 95 3.17 4.76 -11.46
CA MET A 95 2.37 5.95 -11.80
C MET A 95 3.03 6.72 -12.95
N MET A 96 2.24 7.19 -13.91
CA MET A 96 2.69 8.10 -14.97
C MET A 96 2.23 9.51 -14.66
N VAL A 97 3.17 10.39 -14.36
CA VAL A 97 2.89 11.80 -14.05
C VAL A 97 3.25 12.68 -15.23
N LEU A 98 2.32 13.53 -15.63
CA LEU A 98 2.48 14.56 -16.64
C LEU A 98 2.23 15.93 -15.99
N SER A 99 3.22 16.79 -15.98
CA SER A 99 3.01 18.19 -15.61
C SER A 99 3.16 19.10 -16.80
N GLY A 100 2.30 20.10 -16.86
CA GLY A 100 2.50 21.22 -17.76
C GLY A 100 3.54 22.18 -17.20
N GLN A 101 4.22 22.91 -18.11
CA GLN A 101 5.19 23.94 -17.77
C GLN A 101 4.96 25.18 -18.63
N VAL A 102 5.40 26.34 -18.17
CA VAL A 102 5.48 27.53 -19.01
C VAL A 102 6.33 27.29 -20.26
N ARG A 103 6.29 28.16 -21.25
CA ARG A 103 7.15 27.99 -22.42
C ARG A 103 8.62 27.87 -22.00
N TYR A 104 9.36 26.94 -22.62
CA TYR A 104 10.75 26.66 -22.23
C TYR A 104 11.63 27.93 -22.24
N ASP A 105 11.49 28.77 -23.26
CA ASP A 105 12.23 30.03 -23.41
C ASP A 105 11.87 31.11 -22.36
N THR A 106 10.91 30.81 -21.48
CA THR A 106 10.55 31.65 -20.33
C THR A 106 10.88 30.99 -18.99
N THR A 107 11.66 29.90 -18.98
CA THR A 107 12.07 29.24 -17.75
C THR A 107 13.41 29.76 -17.22
N ALA A 108 13.60 29.69 -15.91
CA ALA A 108 14.89 29.96 -15.27
C ALA A 108 15.97 28.99 -15.79
N ARG A 109 15.60 27.72 -16.08
CA ARG A 109 16.48 26.71 -16.67
C ARG A 109 17.05 27.20 -18.02
N TRP A 110 16.20 27.72 -18.91
CA TRP A 110 16.61 28.25 -20.19
C TRP A 110 17.53 29.48 -20.06
N SER A 111 17.29 30.33 -19.05
CA SER A 111 18.09 31.54 -18.82
C SER A 111 19.57 31.26 -18.53
N GLY A 112 19.88 30.05 -18.08
CA GLY A 112 21.23 29.65 -17.65
C GLY A 112 21.77 30.43 -16.45
N THR A 113 20.90 31.15 -15.73
CA THR A 113 21.26 31.99 -14.58
C THR A 113 20.67 31.43 -13.28
N GLY A 114 21.16 31.86 -12.13
CA GLY A 114 20.69 31.43 -10.83
C GLY A 114 19.41 32.10 -10.33
N ILE A 115 18.56 32.62 -11.22
CA ILE A 115 17.26 33.21 -10.84
C ILE A 115 16.29 32.11 -10.37
N ARG A 116 15.35 32.49 -9.50
CA ARG A 116 14.39 31.51 -8.93
C ARG A 116 13.28 31.17 -9.91
N ALA A 117 12.79 32.13 -10.70
CA ALA A 117 11.77 31.97 -11.71
C ALA A 117 11.87 33.12 -12.72
N MET A 118 11.47 32.88 -13.97
CA MET A 118 11.35 33.88 -15.02
C MET A 118 9.92 33.91 -15.59
N GLY A 119 9.32 32.74 -15.80
CA GLY A 119 7.94 32.58 -16.24
C GLY A 119 6.93 32.72 -15.11
N ASP A 120 5.67 32.95 -15.48
CA ASP A 120 4.57 33.04 -14.51
C ASP A 120 4.26 31.65 -13.91
N GLN A 121 4.27 31.55 -12.57
CA GLN A 121 4.08 30.29 -11.82
C GLN A 121 5.14 29.20 -12.13
N GLU A 122 6.24 29.56 -12.77
CA GLU A 122 7.31 28.62 -13.10
C GLU A 122 7.90 27.98 -11.84
N PHE A 123 8.10 26.67 -11.92
CA PHE A 123 8.88 25.91 -10.95
C PHE A 123 9.55 24.72 -11.65
N ASP A 124 10.85 24.50 -11.41
CA ASP A 124 11.57 23.34 -11.93
C ASP A 124 11.25 22.11 -11.06
N ILE A 125 10.12 21.50 -11.36
CA ILE A 125 9.59 20.38 -10.57
C ILE A 125 10.50 19.16 -10.62
N CYS A 126 11.18 18.90 -11.74
CA CYS A 126 12.06 17.75 -11.90
C CYS A 126 13.14 17.69 -10.82
N LYS A 127 13.72 18.84 -10.44
CA LYS A 127 14.71 18.90 -9.35
C LYS A 127 14.13 18.57 -7.98
N ALA A 128 12.85 18.91 -7.75
CA ALA A 128 12.21 18.65 -6.47
C ALA A 128 11.83 17.18 -6.27
N ILE A 129 11.52 16.47 -7.36
CA ILE A 129 10.98 15.10 -7.33
C ILE A 129 12.02 14.03 -7.69
N ASP A 130 13.26 14.40 -7.96
CA ASP A 130 14.34 13.46 -8.31
C ASP A 130 14.49 12.33 -7.28
N CYS A 131 14.35 12.63 -5.99
CA CYS A 131 14.48 11.64 -4.92
C CYS A 131 13.31 10.66 -4.80
N MET A 132 12.19 10.90 -5.48
CA MET A 132 10.95 10.13 -5.35
C MET A 132 10.36 9.66 -6.68
N THR A 133 11.16 9.64 -7.74
CA THR A 133 10.76 9.12 -9.06
C THR A 133 11.83 8.18 -9.60
N LYS A 134 11.41 7.24 -10.45
CA LYS A 134 12.34 6.36 -11.19
C LYS A 134 12.98 7.08 -12.36
N TYR A 135 12.25 8.03 -12.93
CA TYR A 135 12.68 8.87 -14.02
C TYR A 135 11.89 10.17 -14.01
N SER A 136 12.59 11.27 -14.17
CA SER A 136 11.99 12.59 -14.37
C SER A 136 12.73 13.37 -15.44
N GLU A 137 12.01 14.03 -16.34
CA GLU A 137 12.60 14.86 -17.39
C GLU A 137 11.69 16.03 -17.76
N MET A 138 12.27 17.22 -17.92
CA MET A 138 11.63 18.32 -18.63
C MET A 138 11.86 18.11 -20.13
N VAL A 139 10.81 17.80 -20.88
CA VAL A 139 10.89 17.51 -22.32
C VAL A 139 10.99 18.81 -23.11
N ILE A 140 12.19 19.24 -23.45
CA ILE A 140 12.44 20.53 -24.13
C ILE A 140 12.41 20.43 -25.65
N ASP A 141 12.65 19.23 -26.22
CA ASP A 141 12.59 18.96 -27.65
C ASP A 141 11.37 18.09 -28.01
N PRO A 142 10.43 18.61 -28.82
CA PRO A 142 9.26 17.82 -29.26
C PRO A 142 9.60 16.49 -29.94
N MET A 143 10.76 16.39 -30.61
CA MET A 143 11.19 15.18 -31.31
C MET A 143 11.56 14.03 -30.37
N ARG A 144 11.82 14.33 -29.10
CA ARG A 144 12.13 13.34 -28.07
C ARG A 144 10.89 12.75 -27.37
N ILE A 145 9.69 13.26 -27.66
CA ILE A 145 8.49 12.89 -26.90
C ILE A 145 8.24 11.36 -26.88
N ARG A 146 8.46 10.67 -27.98
CA ARG A 146 8.28 9.22 -28.05
C ARG A 146 9.25 8.50 -27.10
N TYR A 147 10.52 8.85 -27.18
CA TYR A 147 11.56 8.29 -26.33
C TYR A 147 11.26 8.52 -24.85
N CYS A 148 10.96 9.76 -24.47
CA CYS A 148 10.67 10.10 -23.07
C CYS A 148 9.44 9.37 -22.53
N MET A 149 8.37 9.28 -23.31
CA MET A 149 7.15 8.56 -22.93
C MET A 149 7.39 7.05 -22.78
N GLU A 150 8.00 6.41 -23.80
CA GLU A 150 8.29 4.96 -23.75
C GLU A 150 9.24 4.63 -22.60
N LYS A 151 10.26 5.44 -22.34
CA LYS A 151 11.19 5.29 -21.22
C LYS A 151 10.50 5.47 -19.88
N ALA A 152 9.69 6.51 -19.72
CA ALA A 152 8.95 6.76 -18.48
C ALA A 152 8.00 5.61 -18.13
N LEU A 153 7.24 5.11 -19.12
CA LEU A 153 6.31 3.98 -18.96
C LEU A 153 7.05 2.69 -18.61
N TYR A 154 8.15 2.40 -19.32
CA TYR A 154 8.96 1.23 -19.03
C TYR A 154 9.55 1.26 -17.62
N LEU A 155 10.17 2.37 -17.23
CA LEU A 155 10.82 2.48 -15.93
C LEU A 155 9.80 2.45 -14.78
N ALA A 156 8.63 3.05 -14.95
CA ALA A 156 7.59 3.01 -13.92
C ALA A 156 7.14 1.58 -13.58
N ASP A 157 7.11 0.66 -14.57
CA ASP A 157 6.58 -0.70 -14.42
C ASP A 157 7.67 -1.79 -14.33
N SER A 158 8.95 -1.46 -14.55
CA SER A 158 10.06 -2.43 -14.54
C SER A 158 10.70 -2.57 -13.15
N GLY A 159 11.19 -3.77 -12.82
CA GLY A 159 11.85 -4.06 -11.53
C GLY A 159 10.97 -3.67 -10.34
N ARG A 160 11.53 -2.98 -9.33
CA ARG A 160 10.74 -2.35 -8.28
C ARG A 160 9.98 -1.18 -8.88
N LYS A 161 8.65 -1.29 -8.96
CA LYS A 161 7.79 -0.29 -9.58
C LYS A 161 7.81 1.05 -8.84
N GLY A 162 7.39 2.12 -9.51
CA GLY A 162 7.33 3.45 -8.91
C GLY A 162 6.92 4.52 -9.92
N PRO A 163 6.75 5.77 -9.50
CA PRO A 163 6.34 6.87 -10.38
C PRO A 163 7.46 7.29 -11.35
N SER A 164 7.04 7.68 -12.56
CA SER A 164 7.86 8.44 -13.51
C SER A 164 7.14 9.74 -13.85
N TRP A 165 7.90 10.80 -14.11
CA TRP A 165 7.36 12.16 -14.26
C TRP A 165 7.95 12.87 -15.48
N LEU A 166 7.10 13.34 -16.38
CA LEU A 166 7.48 14.21 -17.49
C LEU A 166 6.89 15.59 -17.31
N ASP A 167 7.75 16.61 -17.31
CA ASP A 167 7.39 18.03 -17.27
C ASP A 167 7.46 18.61 -18.68
N ILE A 168 6.33 19.11 -19.22
CA ILE A 168 6.18 19.37 -20.65
C ILE A 168 5.85 20.84 -20.88
N PRO A 169 6.81 21.65 -21.38
CA PRO A 169 6.58 23.05 -21.67
C PRO A 169 5.49 23.30 -22.72
N LEU A 170 4.73 24.40 -22.59
CA LEU A 170 3.61 24.76 -23.47
C LEU A 170 3.97 24.75 -24.95
N ASN A 171 5.16 25.24 -25.31
CA ASN A 171 5.62 25.25 -26.71
C ASN A 171 5.88 23.81 -27.23
N VAL A 172 6.24 22.89 -26.37
CA VAL A 172 6.39 21.45 -26.70
C VAL A 172 5.02 20.79 -26.79
N GLN A 173 4.12 21.01 -25.82
CA GLN A 173 2.75 20.48 -25.85
C GLN A 173 2.02 20.82 -27.16
N GLY A 174 2.17 22.08 -27.63
CA GLY A 174 1.52 22.59 -28.81
C GLY A 174 2.25 22.32 -30.13
N ALA A 175 3.47 21.81 -30.10
CA ALA A 175 4.25 21.52 -31.30
C ALA A 175 3.63 20.39 -32.13
N TYR A 176 3.91 20.40 -33.44
CA TYR A 176 3.53 19.34 -34.36
C TYR A 176 4.77 18.55 -34.78
N VAL A 177 4.67 17.24 -34.74
CA VAL A 177 5.74 16.32 -35.13
C VAL A 177 5.25 15.33 -36.19
N GLU A 178 6.16 14.82 -37.00
CA GLU A 178 5.89 13.68 -37.88
C GLU A 178 6.16 12.40 -37.08
N THR A 179 5.10 11.66 -36.75
CA THR A 179 5.18 10.51 -35.81
C THR A 179 6.09 9.38 -36.28
N ASP A 180 6.27 9.23 -37.58
CA ASP A 180 7.16 8.25 -38.20
C ASP A 180 8.66 8.67 -38.17
N GLU A 181 8.94 9.93 -37.85
CA GLU A 181 10.30 10.43 -37.63
C GLU A 181 10.76 10.31 -36.17
N LEU A 182 9.82 10.11 -35.23
CA LEU A 182 10.14 10.02 -33.81
C LEU A 182 10.95 8.76 -33.50
N VAL A 183 11.99 8.94 -32.68
CA VAL A 183 12.83 7.84 -32.18
C VAL A 183 12.23 7.30 -30.90
N GLY A 184 12.19 5.97 -30.75
CA GLY A 184 11.68 5.27 -29.59
C GLY A 184 12.75 4.96 -28.55
N PHE A 185 12.32 4.35 -27.46
CA PHE A 185 13.18 3.80 -26.43
C PHE A 185 13.42 2.31 -26.67
N ASP A 186 14.66 1.86 -26.53
CA ASP A 186 15.07 0.45 -26.62
C ASP A 186 15.42 -0.09 -25.22
N PRO A 187 14.54 -0.87 -24.61
CA PRO A 187 14.79 -1.47 -23.29
C PRO A 187 16.01 -2.38 -23.26
N GLU A 188 16.29 -3.14 -24.35
CA GLU A 188 17.40 -4.08 -24.36
C GLU A 188 18.76 -3.36 -24.35
N ASP A 189 18.89 -2.26 -25.11
CA ASP A 189 20.10 -1.43 -25.08
C ASP A 189 20.26 -0.81 -23.69
N TYR A 190 19.16 -0.29 -23.13
CA TYR A 190 19.17 0.31 -21.80
C TYR A 190 19.59 -0.68 -20.71
N GLU A 191 19.05 -1.91 -20.70
CA GLU A 191 19.41 -2.96 -19.75
C GLU A 191 20.88 -3.40 -19.87
N LYS A 192 21.45 -3.31 -21.05
CA LYS A 192 22.89 -3.59 -21.32
C LYS A 192 23.81 -2.42 -20.94
N GLY A 193 23.28 -1.32 -20.44
CA GLY A 193 24.05 -0.14 -20.00
C GLY A 193 24.10 1.00 -21.01
N GLY A 194 23.44 0.87 -22.17
CA GLY A 194 23.22 1.96 -23.12
C GLY A 194 22.22 3.01 -22.63
N ASN A 195 21.96 4.03 -23.41
CA ASN A 195 20.96 5.05 -23.07
C ASN A 195 19.53 4.69 -23.53
N GLY A 196 19.36 3.59 -24.24
CA GLY A 196 18.08 3.14 -24.79
C GLY A 196 17.60 3.93 -26.01
N TRP A 197 18.46 4.70 -26.64
CA TRP A 197 18.11 5.42 -27.85
C TRP A 197 18.04 4.48 -29.05
N ALA A 198 16.84 4.20 -29.53
CA ALA A 198 16.65 3.32 -30.68
C ALA A 198 17.18 4.01 -31.96
N GLU A 199 18.36 3.59 -32.42
CA GLU A 199 19.01 4.21 -33.59
C GLU A 199 18.09 4.26 -34.83
N LYS A 200 17.89 5.45 -35.36
CA LYS A 200 17.29 5.67 -36.68
C LYS A 200 18.29 6.36 -37.59
N LYS A 201 18.39 5.88 -38.84
CA LYS A 201 19.17 6.56 -39.87
C LYS A 201 18.68 8.00 -39.99
N ASN A 202 19.59 8.97 -39.83
CA ASN A 202 19.37 10.42 -39.93
C ASN A 202 18.79 11.17 -38.71
N VAL A 203 18.68 10.54 -37.55
CA VAL A 203 18.35 11.25 -36.31
C VAL A 203 19.63 11.32 -35.46
N PRO A 204 20.11 12.50 -35.04
CA PRO A 204 21.30 12.61 -34.20
C PRO A 204 21.09 11.94 -32.85
N ALA A 205 22.15 11.33 -32.32
CA ALA A 205 22.14 10.82 -30.95
C ALA A 205 21.88 11.94 -29.94
N ILE A 206 21.26 11.60 -28.82
CA ILE A 206 21.12 12.54 -27.71
C ILE A 206 22.51 12.87 -27.18
N PRO A 207 22.87 14.15 -26.97
CA PRO A 207 24.09 14.51 -26.26
C PRO A 207 24.11 13.85 -24.87
N GLU A 208 25.27 13.37 -24.41
CA GLU A 208 25.41 12.67 -23.11
C GLU A 208 25.03 13.55 -21.91
N ASP A 209 25.18 14.86 -22.04
CA ASP A 209 24.85 15.87 -21.04
C ASP A 209 23.35 16.27 -20.99
N GLU A 210 22.56 15.79 -21.96
CA GLU A 210 21.09 15.94 -21.99
C GLU A 210 20.35 14.65 -21.54
N ALA A 211 21.07 13.60 -21.15
CA ALA A 211 20.47 12.42 -20.52
C ALA A 211 19.78 12.85 -19.21
N GLY A 212 18.50 12.52 -19.08
CA GLY A 212 17.59 13.08 -18.09
C GLY A 212 18.17 13.17 -16.67
N GLU A 213 18.01 14.31 -16.05
CA GLU A 213 18.24 14.47 -14.61
C GLU A 213 17.31 13.51 -13.85
N GLY A 214 17.79 12.81 -12.84
CA GLY A 214 16.94 12.03 -11.94
C GLY A 214 16.63 10.60 -12.40
N GLU A 215 17.53 9.95 -13.13
CA GLU A 215 17.42 8.54 -13.44
C GLU A 215 18.15 7.68 -12.43
N LYS A 216 17.45 6.69 -11.87
CA LYS A 216 18.03 5.67 -10.98
C LYS A 216 17.98 4.30 -11.67
N ARG A 217 19.12 3.85 -12.17
CA ARG A 217 19.23 2.48 -12.72
C ARG A 217 19.09 1.47 -11.60
N GLN A 218 18.18 0.54 -11.78
CA GLN A 218 18.01 -0.60 -10.88
C GLN A 218 18.70 -1.84 -11.44
N VAL A 219 19.23 -2.65 -10.53
CA VAL A 219 19.61 -4.02 -10.89
C VAL A 219 18.34 -4.83 -11.00
N LEU A 220 18.01 -5.29 -12.20
CA LEU A 220 16.82 -6.11 -12.44
C LEU A 220 16.93 -7.47 -11.74
N PRO A 221 15.82 -8.01 -11.21
CA PRO A 221 15.82 -9.31 -10.56
C PRO A 221 16.13 -10.42 -11.55
N LYS A 222 16.79 -11.47 -11.05
CA LYS A 222 17.13 -12.65 -11.85
C LYS A 222 15.97 -13.64 -11.84
N LYS A 223 15.89 -14.45 -12.90
CA LYS A 223 14.98 -15.60 -12.93
C LYS A 223 15.35 -16.63 -11.87
N VAL A 224 14.34 -17.14 -11.18
CA VAL A 224 14.52 -18.19 -10.17
C VAL A 224 14.80 -19.52 -10.85
N THR A 225 15.81 -20.24 -10.37
CA THR A 225 16.10 -21.60 -10.85
C THR A 225 15.32 -22.65 -10.02
N GLU A 226 15.07 -23.82 -10.62
CA GLU A 226 14.51 -24.95 -9.87
C GLU A 226 15.38 -25.35 -8.67
N GLU A 227 16.70 -25.24 -8.79
CA GLU A 227 17.64 -25.53 -7.71
C GLU A 227 17.41 -24.62 -6.51
N THR A 228 17.23 -23.32 -6.76
CA THR A 228 16.89 -22.35 -5.72
C THR A 228 15.56 -22.70 -5.03
N ALA A 229 14.51 -22.96 -5.80
CA ALA A 229 13.20 -23.33 -5.26
C ALA A 229 13.26 -24.66 -4.47
N LYS A 230 13.91 -25.67 -4.99
CA LYS A 230 14.12 -26.98 -4.31
C LYS A 230 14.90 -26.82 -3.00
N THR A 231 15.91 -25.92 -3.00
CA THR A 231 16.68 -25.61 -1.79
C THR A 231 15.79 -24.97 -0.71
N ILE A 232 14.96 -24.00 -1.10
CA ILE A 232 14.01 -23.35 -0.18
C ILE A 232 13.03 -24.37 0.38
N ILE A 233 12.41 -25.19 -0.47
CA ILE A 233 11.45 -26.24 -0.07
C ILE A 233 12.11 -27.24 0.89
N ALA A 234 13.32 -27.68 0.57
CA ALA A 234 14.06 -28.63 1.42
C ALA A 234 14.36 -28.05 2.81
N LYS A 235 14.76 -26.76 2.89
CA LYS A 235 14.98 -26.07 4.16
C LYS A 235 13.69 -25.96 4.97
N ILE A 236 12.58 -25.57 4.34
CA ILE A 236 11.26 -25.50 5.00
C ILE A 236 10.87 -26.86 5.57
N ARG A 237 11.04 -27.94 4.83
CA ARG A 237 10.70 -29.31 5.25
C ARG A 237 11.58 -29.83 6.40
N GLN A 238 12.80 -29.33 6.52
CA GLN A 238 13.70 -29.68 7.63
C GLN A 238 13.42 -28.86 8.88
N ALA A 239 12.75 -27.73 8.76
CA ALA A 239 12.39 -26.87 9.88
C ALA A 239 11.29 -27.51 10.73
N LYS A 240 11.32 -27.24 12.03
CA LYS A 240 10.31 -27.68 12.97
C LYS A 240 9.19 -26.67 13.14
N ARG A 241 9.50 -25.40 12.98
CA ARG A 241 8.59 -24.26 13.19
C ARG A 241 8.72 -23.21 12.06
N PRO A 242 8.50 -23.62 10.81
CA PRO A 242 8.58 -22.70 9.69
C PRO A 242 7.38 -21.74 9.65
N VAL A 243 7.60 -20.50 9.19
CA VAL A 243 6.56 -19.46 9.01
C VAL A 243 6.78 -18.77 7.68
N ILE A 244 5.70 -18.45 6.97
CA ILE A 244 5.71 -17.47 5.88
C ILE A 244 5.38 -16.09 6.44
N ASN A 245 6.23 -15.10 6.18
CA ASN A 245 5.92 -13.69 6.36
C ASN A 245 5.54 -13.10 5.00
N ALA A 246 4.22 -12.95 4.77
CA ALA A 246 3.68 -12.48 3.51
C ALA A 246 3.69 -10.94 3.44
N GLY A 247 4.24 -10.40 2.35
CA GLY A 247 4.29 -8.97 2.09
C GLY A 247 3.49 -8.54 0.86
N ASN A 248 3.25 -7.24 0.72
CA ASN A 248 2.46 -6.67 -0.38
C ASN A 248 3.10 -6.87 -1.76
N GLY A 249 4.40 -7.15 -1.83
CA GLY A 249 5.08 -7.54 -3.08
C GLY A 249 4.41 -8.72 -3.79
N ILE A 250 3.74 -9.62 -3.06
CA ILE A 250 2.91 -10.69 -3.62
C ILE A 250 1.76 -10.13 -4.46
N ARG A 251 1.07 -9.11 -3.96
CA ARG A 251 -0.01 -8.41 -4.68
C ARG A 251 0.53 -7.61 -5.86
N LEU A 252 1.60 -6.87 -5.66
CA LEU A 252 2.25 -6.05 -6.70
C LEU A 252 2.80 -6.89 -7.86
N ALA A 253 3.24 -8.11 -7.57
CA ALA A 253 3.66 -9.08 -8.58
C ALA A 253 2.48 -9.77 -9.31
N GLY A 254 1.23 -9.55 -8.88
CA GLY A 254 0.07 -10.28 -9.41
C GLY A 254 0.05 -11.76 -9.05
N ALA A 255 0.77 -12.16 -7.99
CA ALA A 255 1.05 -13.56 -7.67
C ALA A 255 0.19 -14.14 -6.54
N HIS A 256 -0.87 -13.45 -6.13
CA HIS A 256 -1.66 -13.85 -4.96
C HIS A 256 -2.27 -15.27 -5.06
N GLU A 257 -2.82 -15.64 -6.23
CA GLU A 257 -3.40 -16.98 -6.42
C GLU A 257 -2.33 -18.07 -6.31
N THR A 258 -1.14 -17.84 -6.91
CA THR A 258 -0.01 -18.77 -6.83
C THR A 258 0.53 -18.83 -5.40
N PHE A 259 0.60 -17.70 -4.70
CA PHE A 259 0.95 -17.65 -3.28
C PHE A 259 0.05 -18.53 -2.44
N MET A 260 -1.26 -18.44 -2.61
CA MET A 260 -2.21 -19.27 -1.87
C MET A 260 -2.00 -20.77 -2.15
N LYS A 261 -1.77 -21.16 -3.42
CA LYS A 261 -1.45 -22.55 -3.78
C LYS A 261 -0.17 -23.03 -3.09
N VAL A 262 0.89 -22.24 -3.13
CA VAL A 262 2.18 -22.57 -2.50
C VAL A 262 2.03 -22.68 -0.98
N ALA A 263 1.36 -21.72 -0.33
CA ALA A 263 1.12 -21.73 1.11
C ALA A 263 0.31 -22.98 1.53
N GLU A 264 -0.76 -23.31 0.80
CA GLU A 264 -1.58 -24.49 1.05
C GLU A 264 -0.81 -25.81 0.84
N LYS A 265 0.04 -25.90 -0.22
CA LYS A 265 0.88 -27.06 -0.46
C LYS A 265 1.95 -27.24 0.61
N LEU A 266 2.55 -26.15 1.09
CA LEU A 266 3.50 -26.16 2.20
C LEU A 266 2.81 -26.46 3.54
N GLY A 267 1.60 -26.00 3.75
CA GLY A 267 0.83 -26.22 4.99
C GLY A 267 1.42 -25.54 6.22
N ILE A 268 2.17 -24.45 6.06
CA ILE A 268 2.84 -23.74 7.15
C ILE A 268 2.09 -22.46 7.53
N PRO A 269 2.20 -22.00 8.79
CA PRO A 269 1.59 -20.77 9.24
C PRO A 269 1.98 -19.56 8.40
N VAL A 270 1.01 -18.67 8.15
CA VAL A 270 1.19 -17.42 7.42
C VAL A 270 0.94 -16.25 8.37
N VAL A 271 1.91 -15.37 8.45
CA VAL A 271 1.83 -14.08 9.15
C VAL A 271 1.87 -12.97 8.10
N THR A 272 0.97 -12.00 8.23
CA THR A 272 0.93 -10.80 7.37
C THR A 272 1.51 -9.59 8.10
N GLY A 273 1.74 -8.52 7.38
CA GLY A 273 2.17 -7.24 7.92
C GLY A 273 1.34 -6.10 7.39
N TRP A 274 1.76 -4.88 7.64
CA TRP A 274 1.14 -3.69 7.07
C TRP A 274 1.20 -3.72 5.54
N ASP A 275 0.13 -3.27 4.88
CA ASP A 275 -0.13 -3.34 3.44
C ASP A 275 -0.29 -4.77 2.88
N SER A 276 -0.27 -5.79 3.73
CA SER A 276 -0.43 -7.18 3.31
C SER A 276 -1.47 -7.94 4.12
N GLU A 277 -2.29 -7.23 4.90
CA GLU A 277 -3.34 -7.81 5.74
C GLU A 277 -4.29 -8.70 4.93
N ASP A 278 -4.51 -8.35 3.65
CA ASP A 278 -5.41 -9.05 2.74
C ASP A 278 -4.75 -10.17 1.92
N CYS A 279 -3.48 -10.51 2.18
CA CYS A 279 -2.82 -11.62 1.49
C CYS A 279 -3.41 -12.99 1.84
N ILE A 280 -4.06 -13.10 3.01
CA ILE A 280 -4.78 -14.30 3.45
C ILE A 280 -5.92 -13.85 4.36
N TRP A 281 -7.09 -14.50 4.26
CA TRP A 281 -8.26 -14.13 5.08
C TRP A 281 -8.22 -14.74 6.47
N ASP A 282 -8.91 -14.11 7.42
CA ASP A 282 -8.82 -14.45 8.85
C ASP A 282 -9.27 -15.87 9.18
N GLU A 283 -10.25 -16.42 8.48
CA GLU A 283 -10.75 -17.79 8.73
C GLU A 283 -9.90 -18.88 8.06
N HIS A 284 -8.90 -18.51 7.27
CA HIS A 284 -8.04 -19.52 6.65
C HIS A 284 -7.24 -20.29 7.69
N PRO A 285 -7.17 -21.65 7.61
CA PRO A 285 -6.49 -22.46 8.63
C PRO A 285 -5.01 -22.13 8.85
N LEU A 286 -4.33 -21.59 7.84
CA LEU A 286 -2.93 -21.22 7.91
C LEU A 286 -2.70 -19.78 8.41
N TYR A 287 -3.75 -18.94 8.46
CA TYR A 287 -3.60 -17.59 8.97
C TYR A 287 -3.38 -17.59 10.47
N THR A 288 -2.26 -17.01 10.89
CA THR A 288 -1.88 -16.94 12.30
C THR A 288 -2.14 -15.58 12.92
N GLY A 289 -1.87 -14.53 12.19
CA GLY A 289 -2.01 -13.15 12.69
C GLY A 289 -1.14 -12.17 11.91
N ARG A 290 -1.00 -10.97 12.47
CA ARG A 290 -0.26 -9.84 11.91
C ARG A 290 1.00 -9.58 12.72
N GLY A 291 2.16 -9.56 12.05
CA GLY A 291 3.45 -9.27 12.70
C GLY A 291 3.75 -7.78 12.74
N GLY A 292 4.70 -7.41 13.59
CA GLY A 292 5.26 -6.06 13.64
C GLY A 292 4.87 -5.25 14.88
N ASN A 293 5.27 -3.97 14.87
CA ASN A 293 5.09 -3.02 15.99
C ASN A 293 3.62 -2.84 16.42
N MET A 294 2.75 -2.87 15.44
CA MET A 294 1.29 -2.77 15.57
C MET A 294 0.64 -4.07 15.12
N GLY A 295 1.35 -5.18 15.19
CA GLY A 295 0.82 -6.50 14.97
C GLY A 295 0.11 -7.06 16.19
N ASP A 296 -0.48 -8.24 16.05
CA ASP A 296 -1.08 -8.96 17.14
C ASP A 296 -0.08 -9.90 17.84
N ARG A 297 -0.49 -10.46 18.99
CA ARG A 297 0.39 -11.36 19.77
C ARG A 297 0.67 -12.65 19.03
N ALA A 298 -0.34 -13.24 18.37
CA ALA A 298 -0.19 -14.51 17.70
C ALA A 298 0.78 -14.45 16.52
N GLY A 299 0.67 -13.42 15.68
CA GLY A 299 1.59 -13.19 14.57
C GLY A 299 3.03 -12.96 15.06
N ASN A 300 3.20 -12.14 16.10
CA ASN A 300 4.52 -11.89 16.66
C ASN A 300 5.10 -13.14 17.38
N PHE A 301 4.32 -13.90 18.14
CA PHE A 301 4.77 -15.15 18.72
C PHE A 301 5.21 -16.16 17.65
N ALA A 302 4.47 -16.26 16.55
CA ALA A 302 4.81 -17.16 15.47
C ALA A 302 6.17 -16.81 14.83
N ILE A 303 6.38 -15.55 14.48
CA ILE A 303 7.66 -15.10 13.93
C ILE A 303 8.80 -15.32 14.93
N GLN A 304 8.63 -14.90 16.18
CA GLN A 304 9.71 -14.92 17.18
C GLN A 304 10.10 -16.33 17.63
N ASN A 305 9.15 -17.28 17.66
CA ASN A 305 9.42 -18.68 18.02
C ASN A 305 9.81 -19.55 16.82
N SER A 306 9.77 -19.02 15.59
CA SER A 306 10.12 -19.80 14.40
C SER A 306 11.59 -20.20 14.38
N ASP A 307 11.90 -21.32 13.71
CA ASP A 307 13.26 -21.74 13.36
C ASP A 307 13.58 -21.54 11.88
N LEU A 308 12.56 -21.18 11.08
CA LEU A 308 12.71 -20.70 9.69
C LEU A 308 11.62 -19.68 9.38
N VAL A 309 12.02 -18.55 8.78
CA VAL A 309 11.11 -17.56 8.19
C VAL A 309 11.37 -17.49 6.69
N LEU A 310 10.32 -17.69 5.89
CA LEU A 310 10.29 -17.34 4.48
C LEU A 310 9.54 -16.00 4.32
N SER A 311 10.27 -14.92 4.11
CA SER A 311 9.68 -13.60 3.85
C SER A 311 9.60 -13.34 2.36
N ILE A 312 8.40 -13.03 1.84
CA ILE A 312 8.14 -12.83 0.41
C ILE A 312 7.61 -11.41 0.19
N GLY A 313 8.36 -10.56 -0.50
CA GLY A 313 7.96 -9.22 -0.93
C GLY A 313 7.51 -8.29 0.21
N SER A 314 8.12 -8.42 1.40
CA SER A 314 7.70 -7.70 2.60
C SER A 314 8.47 -6.41 2.86
N ARG A 315 9.60 -6.17 2.18
CA ARG A 315 10.52 -5.09 2.47
C ARG A 315 11.06 -5.09 3.92
N LEU A 316 10.40 -5.72 4.88
CA LEU A 316 10.80 -5.82 6.29
C LEU A 316 11.19 -4.45 6.90
N SER A 317 10.27 -3.48 6.80
CA SER A 317 10.45 -2.16 7.39
C SER A 317 10.47 -2.20 8.92
N ILE A 318 10.87 -1.11 9.57
CA ILE A 318 10.84 -1.00 11.05
C ILE A 318 9.44 -1.26 11.63
N ARG A 319 8.38 -0.97 10.89
CA ARG A 319 7.02 -1.34 11.32
C ARG A 319 6.84 -2.86 11.44
N GLN A 320 7.47 -3.64 10.56
CA GLN A 320 7.41 -5.10 10.55
C GLN A 320 8.38 -5.75 11.53
N VAL A 321 9.62 -5.24 11.62
CA VAL A 321 10.68 -5.89 12.42
C VAL A 321 10.88 -5.28 13.81
N GLY A 322 10.21 -4.17 14.10
CA GLY A 322 10.30 -3.48 15.39
C GLY A 322 11.51 -2.58 15.52
N TYR A 323 11.49 -1.69 16.53
CA TYR A 323 12.62 -0.82 16.84
C TYR A 323 13.82 -1.61 17.37
N ASN A 324 13.58 -2.71 18.09
CA ASN A 324 14.61 -3.66 18.49
C ASN A 324 14.83 -4.75 17.42
N TYR A 325 15.03 -4.30 16.17
CA TYR A 325 15.07 -5.15 14.97
C TYR A 325 16.09 -6.29 15.04
N LYS A 326 17.17 -6.14 15.82
CA LYS A 326 18.18 -7.21 16.04
C LYS A 326 17.60 -8.47 16.70
N THR A 327 16.44 -8.34 17.34
CA THR A 327 15.76 -9.46 18.01
C THR A 327 14.69 -10.13 17.14
N TRP A 328 14.41 -9.57 15.96
CA TRP A 328 13.41 -10.11 15.04
C TRP A 328 13.86 -11.47 14.49
N ALA A 329 12.99 -12.47 14.62
CA ALA A 329 13.24 -13.84 14.14
C ALA A 329 14.63 -14.41 14.55
N ARG A 330 15.12 -14.04 15.75
CA ARG A 330 16.51 -14.25 16.21
C ARG A 330 16.99 -15.69 16.26
N ALA A 331 16.06 -16.65 16.27
CA ALA A 331 16.36 -18.08 16.28
C ALA A 331 16.11 -18.76 14.93
N ALA A 332 15.62 -18.02 13.95
CA ALA A 332 15.21 -18.56 12.66
C ALA A 332 16.34 -18.47 11.61
N TYR A 333 16.36 -19.42 10.70
CA TYR A 333 17.01 -19.29 9.40
C TYR A 333 16.12 -18.40 8.52
N VAL A 334 16.62 -17.25 8.09
CA VAL A 334 15.83 -16.21 7.42
C VAL A 334 16.09 -16.22 5.92
N ILE A 335 15.05 -16.59 5.15
CA ILE A 335 15.03 -16.52 3.68
C ILE A 335 14.24 -15.28 3.30
N VAL A 336 14.81 -14.36 2.55
CA VAL A 336 14.14 -13.14 2.11
C VAL A 336 14.12 -13.07 0.60
N ASN A 337 12.93 -13.03 0.03
CA ASN A 337 12.69 -12.68 -1.35
C ASN A 337 12.27 -11.21 -1.44
N ASP A 338 13.00 -10.46 -2.23
CA ASP A 338 12.66 -9.09 -2.60
C ASP A 338 13.08 -8.82 -4.05
N ILE A 339 12.34 -7.94 -4.71
CA ILE A 339 12.62 -7.50 -6.08
C ILE A 339 13.77 -6.48 -6.12
N ASP A 340 14.07 -5.86 -5.00
CA ASP A 340 15.12 -4.86 -4.85
C ASP A 340 16.31 -5.44 -4.08
N GLU A 341 17.46 -5.54 -4.75
CA GLU A 341 18.69 -6.06 -4.16
C GLU A 341 19.15 -5.27 -2.92
N GLU A 342 18.88 -3.96 -2.87
CA GLU A 342 19.29 -3.11 -1.74
C GLU A 342 18.48 -3.41 -0.47
N GLU A 343 17.22 -3.84 -0.60
CA GLU A 343 16.43 -4.29 0.54
C GLU A 343 17.00 -5.55 1.19
N LEU A 344 17.69 -6.40 0.41
CA LEU A 344 18.34 -7.62 0.91
C LEU A 344 19.65 -7.33 1.68
N LYS A 345 20.23 -6.13 1.51
CA LYS A 345 21.52 -5.73 2.08
C LYS A 345 21.39 -4.82 3.30
N LYS A 346 20.18 -4.38 3.65
CA LYS A 346 19.98 -3.41 4.71
C LYS A 346 20.39 -3.97 6.09
N PRO A 347 20.90 -3.11 7.01
CA PRO A 347 21.47 -3.56 8.29
C PRO A 347 20.43 -3.89 9.36
N SER A 348 19.14 -3.67 9.12
CA SER A 348 18.06 -3.86 10.10
C SER A 348 17.62 -5.31 10.28
N ILE A 349 18.05 -6.22 9.44
CA ILE A 349 17.72 -7.65 9.50
C ILE A 349 18.94 -8.50 9.21
N HIS A 350 18.97 -9.72 9.76
CA HIS A 350 19.87 -10.74 9.25
C HIS A 350 19.18 -11.53 8.13
N VAL A 351 19.90 -11.85 7.08
CA VAL A 351 19.40 -12.63 5.95
C VAL A 351 20.38 -13.77 5.70
N ASP A 352 19.90 -15.00 5.93
CA ASP A 352 20.74 -16.21 5.70
C ASP A 352 20.72 -16.63 4.24
N MET A 353 19.57 -16.44 3.56
CA MET A 353 19.42 -16.76 2.14
C MET A 353 18.68 -15.62 1.43
N PRO A 354 19.41 -14.70 0.77
CA PRO A 354 18.80 -13.67 -0.06
C PRO A 354 18.34 -14.27 -1.41
N VAL A 355 17.14 -13.90 -1.85
CA VAL A 355 16.55 -14.30 -3.13
C VAL A 355 16.13 -13.04 -3.88
N HIS A 356 17.04 -12.47 -4.67
CA HIS A 356 16.78 -11.32 -5.52
C HIS A 356 15.98 -11.75 -6.75
N ALA A 357 14.66 -11.73 -6.64
CA ALA A 357 13.75 -12.21 -7.68
C ALA A 357 12.36 -11.56 -7.53
N ASP A 358 11.62 -11.49 -8.63
CA ASP A 358 10.19 -11.19 -8.60
C ASP A 358 9.44 -12.27 -7.82
N ALA A 359 8.51 -11.88 -6.95
CA ALA A 359 7.72 -12.80 -6.15
C ALA A 359 6.87 -13.75 -7.02
N ALA A 360 6.38 -13.28 -8.18
CA ALA A 360 5.65 -14.13 -9.12
C ALA A 360 6.54 -15.25 -9.69
N ASP A 361 7.78 -14.92 -10.04
CA ASP A 361 8.74 -15.89 -10.58
C ASP A 361 9.11 -16.92 -9.52
N LEU A 362 9.42 -16.48 -8.29
CA LEU A 362 9.71 -17.38 -7.17
C LEU A 362 8.54 -18.33 -6.90
N LEU A 363 7.35 -17.79 -6.75
CA LEU A 363 6.17 -18.58 -6.40
C LEU A 363 5.77 -19.56 -7.51
N ALA A 364 5.90 -19.17 -8.78
CA ALA A 364 5.60 -20.07 -9.91
C ALA A 364 6.57 -21.28 -9.95
N VAL A 365 7.88 -21.05 -9.76
CA VAL A 365 8.85 -22.14 -9.74
C VAL A 365 8.69 -23.00 -8.48
N MET A 366 8.38 -22.40 -7.33
CA MET A 366 8.07 -23.17 -6.10
C MET A 366 6.82 -24.03 -6.28
N ASP A 367 5.75 -23.52 -6.89
CA ASP A 367 4.50 -24.25 -7.14
C ASP A 367 4.77 -25.52 -7.96
N GLN A 368 5.53 -25.39 -9.05
CA GLN A 368 5.93 -26.51 -9.92
C GLN A 368 6.80 -27.54 -9.17
N CYS A 369 7.80 -27.07 -8.41
CA CYS A 369 8.68 -27.97 -7.65
C CYS A 369 7.92 -28.71 -6.53
N LEU A 370 6.95 -28.06 -5.88
CA LEU A 370 6.10 -28.68 -4.87
C LEU A 370 5.22 -29.78 -5.46
N ASP A 371 4.67 -29.60 -6.67
CA ASP A 371 3.92 -30.66 -7.35
C ASP A 371 4.79 -31.89 -7.62
N GLN A 372 6.06 -31.69 -8.05
CA GLN A 372 7.01 -32.79 -8.24
C GLN A 372 7.32 -33.54 -6.94
N VAL A 373 7.52 -32.80 -5.84
CA VAL A 373 7.81 -33.39 -4.52
C VAL A 373 6.61 -34.17 -3.99
N LEU A 374 5.41 -33.60 -4.07
CA LEU A 374 4.18 -34.26 -3.59
C LEU A 374 3.84 -35.51 -4.41
N GLU A 375 4.04 -35.50 -5.73
CA GLU A 375 3.83 -36.69 -6.56
C GLU A 375 4.86 -37.78 -6.25
N ALA A 376 6.13 -37.44 -6.01
CA ALA A 376 7.17 -38.40 -5.65
C ALA A 376 6.95 -39.05 -4.26
N GLU A 377 6.25 -38.37 -3.37
CA GLU A 377 5.98 -38.87 -2.01
C GLU A 377 4.60 -39.52 -1.85
N LYS A 378 3.79 -39.55 -2.90
CA LYS A 378 2.40 -40.04 -2.87
C LYS A 378 2.25 -41.46 -2.28
N ASP A 379 3.21 -42.34 -2.57
CA ASP A 379 3.21 -43.74 -2.12
C ASP A 379 3.80 -43.92 -0.71
N THR A 380 4.37 -42.86 -0.13
CA THR A 380 5.01 -42.90 1.20
C THR A 380 4.20 -42.20 2.29
N LEU A 381 3.13 -41.52 1.91
CA LEU A 381 2.24 -40.82 2.85
C LEU A 381 1.25 -41.75 3.53
N PRO A 382 0.91 -41.54 4.81
CA PRO A 382 -0.09 -42.36 5.51
C PRO A 382 -1.46 -42.32 4.80
N ASP A 383 -2.17 -43.46 4.77
CA ASP A 383 -3.51 -43.60 4.16
C ASP A 383 -4.53 -42.53 4.61
N SER A 384 -4.38 -41.99 5.82
CA SER A 384 -5.21 -40.88 6.34
C SER A 384 -5.10 -39.58 5.59
N LEU A 385 -4.07 -39.38 4.75
CA LEU A 385 -3.82 -38.20 3.91
C LEU A 385 -4.11 -38.43 2.43
N SER A 386 -4.40 -39.70 2.04
CA SER A 386 -4.64 -40.08 0.63
C SER A 386 -6.11 -40.00 0.20
N GLU A 387 -7.04 -39.60 1.08
CA GLU A 387 -8.45 -39.44 0.71
C GLU A 387 -8.65 -38.34 -0.34
N PRO A 388 -9.45 -38.58 -1.41
CA PRO A 388 -9.77 -37.55 -2.40
C PRO A 388 -10.44 -36.34 -1.73
N GLY A 389 -9.79 -35.16 -1.81
CA GLY A 389 -10.28 -33.92 -1.22
C GLY A 389 -9.57 -33.46 0.06
N LYS A 390 -8.73 -34.29 0.69
CA LYS A 390 -7.79 -33.82 1.73
C LYS A 390 -6.50 -33.37 1.06
N LYS A 391 -6.19 -32.08 1.19
CA LYS A 391 -4.91 -31.54 0.70
C LYS A 391 -3.76 -32.16 1.48
N GLN A 392 -2.72 -32.64 0.78
CA GLN A 392 -1.48 -33.12 1.40
C GLN A 392 -0.80 -31.94 2.08
N VAL A 393 -0.60 -32.04 3.39
CA VAL A 393 0.06 -31.01 4.20
C VAL A 393 1.24 -31.68 4.91
N PHE A 394 2.42 -31.08 4.81
CA PHE A 394 3.57 -31.53 5.58
C PHE A 394 3.29 -31.35 7.09
N ALA A 395 3.58 -32.36 7.91
CA ALA A 395 3.45 -32.25 9.35
C ALA A 395 4.69 -31.56 9.94
N TYR A 396 4.51 -30.40 10.54
CA TYR A 396 5.54 -29.69 11.28
C TYR A 396 5.35 -29.91 12.79
N GLY A 397 6.43 -30.23 13.49
CA GLY A 397 6.32 -31.12 14.63
C GLY A 397 6.56 -30.60 16.03
N GLU A 398 7.07 -29.43 16.33
CA GLU A 398 7.36 -29.04 17.71
C GLU A 398 6.75 -27.67 18.08
N GLY A 399 5.54 -27.71 18.60
CA GLY A 399 4.89 -26.60 19.26
C GLY A 399 5.07 -26.64 20.78
N ILE A 400 4.25 -25.89 21.52
CA ILE A 400 4.22 -25.90 22.98
C ILE A 400 3.28 -26.98 23.50
N LYS A 401 3.57 -27.49 24.70
CA LYS A 401 2.70 -28.43 25.46
C LYS A 401 2.29 -29.68 24.66
N GLY A 402 3.16 -30.17 23.76
CA GLY A 402 2.90 -31.38 22.95
C GLY A 402 2.01 -31.17 21.73
N MET A 403 1.64 -29.93 21.42
CA MET A 403 0.93 -29.57 20.19
C MET A 403 1.90 -29.56 18.99
N THR A 404 1.37 -29.74 17.81
CA THR A 404 2.09 -29.41 16.57
C THR A 404 2.31 -27.91 16.45
N TRP A 405 3.18 -27.48 15.52
CA TRP A 405 3.43 -26.08 15.28
C TRP A 405 2.17 -25.30 14.82
N ASN A 406 1.42 -25.89 13.89
CA ASN A 406 0.18 -25.27 13.40
C ASN A 406 -0.89 -25.16 14.51
N GLU A 407 -1.03 -26.19 15.34
CA GLU A 407 -1.95 -26.15 16.50
C GLU A 407 -1.54 -25.08 17.51
N THR A 408 -0.23 -24.91 17.73
CA THR A 408 0.30 -23.85 18.60
C THR A 408 -0.05 -22.46 18.07
N CYS A 409 0.15 -22.20 16.78
CA CYS A 409 -0.20 -20.94 16.14
C CYS A 409 -1.72 -20.67 16.19
N ALA A 410 -2.54 -21.69 15.92
CA ALA A 410 -3.99 -21.60 16.03
C ALA A 410 -4.46 -21.33 17.47
N MET A 411 -3.79 -21.95 18.46
CA MET A 411 -4.06 -21.71 19.88
C MET A 411 -3.74 -20.26 20.26
N TRP A 412 -2.60 -19.70 19.85
CA TRP A 412 -2.28 -18.30 20.12
C TRP A 412 -3.32 -17.34 19.53
N LYS A 413 -3.72 -17.56 18.26
CA LYS A 413 -4.76 -16.78 17.61
C LYS A 413 -6.07 -16.79 18.39
N LYS A 414 -6.48 -17.96 18.90
CA LYS A 414 -7.69 -18.10 19.69
C LYS A 414 -7.55 -17.48 21.09
N LYS A 415 -6.39 -17.63 21.74
CA LYS A 415 -6.13 -17.16 23.11
C LYS A 415 -6.00 -15.63 23.19
N TYR A 416 -5.48 -15.00 22.14
CA TYR A 416 -5.15 -13.58 22.13
C TYR A 416 -5.89 -12.81 21.03
N PRO A 417 -7.23 -12.82 21.02
CA PRO A 417 -7.98 -12.00 20.05
C PRO A 417 -7.69 -10.51 20.29
N VAL A 418 -7.53 -9.75 19.19
CA VAL A 418 -7.32 -8.30 19.27
C VAL A 418 -8.55 -7.60 19.84
N VAL A 419 -9.73 -7.94 19.33
CA VAL A 419 -11.00 -7.43 19.87
C VAL A 419 -11.48 -8.36 20.98
N GLN A 420 -11.61 -7.81 22.18
CA GLN A 420 -11.95 -8.53 23.40
C GLN A 420 -13.35 -8.14 23.88
N GLU A 421 -13.97 -8.92 24.78
CA GLU A 421 -15.28 -8.63 25.35
C GLU A 421 -15.38 -7.25 26.00
N LYS A 422 -14.31 -6.78 26.65
CA LYS A 422 -14.24 -5.43 27.24
C LYS A 422 -14.49 -4.30 26.24
N HIS A 423 -14.15 -4.52 24.94
CA HIS A 423 -14.36 -3.51 23.89
C HIS A 423 -15.84 -3.40 23.49
N TRP A 424 -16.65 -4.41 23.80
CA TRP A 424 -18.08 -4.47 23.52
C TRP A 424 -18.96 -4.09 24.71
N GLU A 425 -18.35 -3.61 25.80
CA GLU A 425 -19.12 -3.14 26.97
C GLU A 425 -20.17 -2.09 26.52
N GLN A 426 -21.42 -2.35 26.86
CA GLN A 426 -22.52 -1.46 26.50
C GLN A 426 -22.78 -0.46 27.64
N SER A 427 -22.80 0.80 27.29
CA SER A 427 -23.13 1.90 28.20
C SER A 427 -23.64 3.07 27.38
N GLU A 428 -24.78 3.63 27.77
CA GLU A 428 -25.30 4.86 27.18
C GLU A 428 -24.53 6.12 27.63
N GLU A 429 -23.69 5.98 28.67
CA GLU A 429 -22.88 7.08 29.20
C GLU A 429 -21.47 7.14 28.56
N LYS A 430 -21.08 6.11 27.84
CA LYS A 430 -19.74 5.99 27.23
C LYS A 430 -19.84 6.00 25.72
N ALA A 431 -19.01 6.80 25.07
CA ALA A 431 -18.83 6.75 23.63
C ALA A 431 -18.40 5.33 23.17
N ALA A 432 -18.68 5.00 21.91
CA ALA A 432 -18.35 3.69 21.35
C ALA A 432 -16.85 3.38 21.44
N ASN A 433 -16.52 2.10 21.49
CA ASN A 433 -15.13 1.66 21.44
C ASN A 433 -14.67 1.51 19.99
N VAL A 434 -13.52 2.07 19.63
CA VAL A 434 -13.03 2.04 18.25
C VAL A 434 -12.76 0.63 17.73
N TYR A 435 -12.33 -0.32 18.59
CA TYR A 435 -12.15 -1.74 18.21
C TYR A 435 -13.48 -2.41 17.92
N ALA A 436 -14.50 -2.16 18.75
CA ALA A 436 -15.87 -2.62 18.51
C ALA A 436 -16.43 -2.04 17.22
N ALA A 437 -16.20 -0.75 16.96
CA ALA A 437 -16.65 -0.08 15.74
C ALA A 437 -16.05 -0.71 14.48
N ILE A 438 -14.73 -0.90 14.42
CA ILE A 438 -14.06 -1.56 13.28
C ILE A 438 -14.55 -3.00 13.09
N GLN A 439 -14.72 -3.76 14.18
CA GLN A 439 -15.25 -5.12 14.09
C GLN A 439 -16.73 -5.14 13.67
N ALA A 440 -17.56 -4.19 14.13
CA ALA A 440 -18.95 -4.05 13.70
C ALA A 440 -19.05 -3.80 12.19
N ILE A 441 -18.19 -2.94 11.64
CA ILE A 441 -18.10 -2.68 10.20
C ILE A 441 -17.66 -3.94 9.48
N SER A 442 -16.46 -4.44 9.79
CA SER A 442 -15.81 -5.50 9.01
C SER A 442 -16.57 -6.84 9.03
N SER A 443 -17.21 -7.19 10.16
CA SER A 443 -18.02 -8.40 10.26
C SER A 443 -19.23 -8.43 9.32
N ARG A 444 -19.74 -7.25 8.91
CA ARG A 444 -20.91 -7.09 8.03
C ARG A 444 -20.55 -6.92 6.56
N LEU A 445 -19.27 -6.77 6.24
CA LEU A 445 -18.83 -6.68 4.86
C LEU A 445 -18.96 -8.04 4.14
N LYS A 446 -19.13 -7.99 2.82
CA LYS A 446 -19.19 -9.18 1.97
C LYS A 446 -17.78 -9.69 1.63
N GLU A 447 -17.69 -10.93 1.15
CA GLU A 447 -16.50 -11.39 0.41
C GLU A 447 -16.25 -10.47 -0.80
N ASP A 448 -15.00 -10.40 -1.25
CA ASP A 448 -14.55 -9.59 -2.40
C ASP A 448 -14.70 -8.06 -2.24
N GLN A 449 -15.19 -7.55 -1.10
CA GLN A 449 -15.37 -6.12 -0.88
C GLN A 449 -14.04 -5.42 -0.58
N ILE A 450 -13.91 -4.16 -1.02
CA ILE A 450 -12.70 -3.38 -0.84
C ILE A 450 -12.91 -2.37 0.29
N THR A 451 -12.00 -2.38 1.26
CA THR A 451 -11.92 -1.38 2.33
C THR A 451 -10.66 -0.53 2.14
N VAL A 452 -10.81 0.78 2.22
CA VAL A 452 -9.70 1.72 2.30
C VAL A 452 -9.72 2.43 3.65
N VAL A 453 -8.55 2.69 4.22
CA VAL A 453 -8.44 3.36 5.52
C VAL A 453 -7.57 4.60 5.45
N GLY A 454 -8.06 5.68 6.08
CA GLY A 454 -7.30 6.90 6.29
C GLY A 454 -6.33 6.76 7.46
N ASN A 455 -5.25 7.54 7.46
CA ASN A 455 -4.25 7.49 8.53
C ASN A 455 -4.83 7.98 9.88
N GLY A 456 -4.28 7.43 10.97
CA GLY A 456 -4.74 7.67 12.35
C GLY A 456 -5.42 6.45 12.96
N SER A 457 -6.43 6.65 13.81
CA SER A 457 -7.15 5.55 14.48
C SER A 457 -7.78 4.56 13.49
N ALA A 458 -8.32 5.05 12.36
CA ALA A 458 -8.89 4.22 11.31
C ALA A 458 -7.86 3.23 10.73
N CYS A 459 -6.66 3.69 10.41
CA CYS A 459 -5.58 2.84 9.89
C CYS A 459 -5.04 1.91 10.99
N VAL A 460 -4.70 2.45 12.16
CA VAL A 460 -4.07 1.68 13.24
C VAL A 460 -5.01 0.59 13.75
N VAL A 461 -6.25 0.93 14.10
CA VAL A 461 -7.21 -0.06 14.60
C VAL A 461 -7.77 -0.91 13.46
N GLY A 462 -7.92 -0.35 12.26
CA GLY A 462 -8.24 -1.11 11.05
C GLY A 462 -7.22 -2.21 10.80
N GLY A 463 -5.92 -1.86 10.75
CA GLY A 463 -4.84 -2.84 10.62
C GLY A 463 -4.78 -3.88 11.75
N HIS A 464 -5.34 -3.60 12.92
CA HIS A 464 -5.43 -4.54 14.03
C HIS A 464 -6.68 -5.42 14.01
N ALA A 465 -7.87 -4.79 13.88
CA ALA A 465 -9.16 -5.35 14.24
C ALA A 465 -10.07 -5.68 13.04
N GLN A 466 -9.68 -5.26 11.83
CA GLN A 466 -10.43 -5.60 10.61
C GLN A 466 -10.47 -7.12 10.42
N ILE A 467 -11.67 -7.66 10.28
CA ILE A 467 -11.88 -9.04 9.85
C ILE A 467 -11.76 -9.05 8.32
N ILE A 468 -10.78 -9.75 7.81
CA ILE A 468 -10.58 -9.95 6.37
C ILE A 468 -11.29 -11.23 5.94
N LYS A 469 -12.26 -11.11 5.04
CA LYS A 469 -12.94 -12.25 4.41
C LYS A 469 -12.26 -12.61 3.09
N LYS A 470 -12.62 -13.78 2.56
CA LYS A 470 -12.05 -14.27 1.30
C LYS A 470 -12.26 -13.27 0.16
N GLY A 471 -11.22 -13.01 -0.61
CA GLY A 471 -11.24 -12.11 -1.75
C GLY A 471 -11.24 -10.61 -1.42
N GLN A 472 -11.42 -10.22 -0.17
CA GLN A 472 -11.39 -8.81 0.23
C GLN A 472 -10.03 -8.18 -0.02
N ARG A 473 -10.06 -6.86 -0.28
CA ARG A 473 -8.87 -6.01 -0.28
C ARG A 473 -8.94 -5.02 0.87
N PHE A 474 -7.78 -4.82 1.50
CA PHE A 474 -7.62 -3.82 2.57
C PHE A 474 -6.47 -2.88 2.19
N ILE A 475 -6.79 -1.62 1.94
CA ILE A 475 -5.87 -0.65 1.34
C ILE A 475 -5.51 0.45 2.33
N SER A 476 -4.21 0.62 2.54
CA SER A 476 -3.63 1.73 3.30
C SER A 476 -2.37 2.24 2.60
N ASN A 477 -1.89 3.45 2.92
CA ASN A 477 -0.60 3.95 2.45
C ASN A 477 0.42 3.97 3.61
N SER A 478 0.83 2.81 4.06
CA SER A 478 1.53 2.67 5.34
C SER A 478 2.92 3.30 5.37
N ALA A 479 3.61 3.41 4.25
CA ALA A 479 4.99 3.91 4.26
C ALA A 479 5.07 5.43 4.46
N VAL A 480 4.30 6.22 3.72
CA VAL A 480 4.23 7.68 3.93
C VAL A 480 3.25 8.03 5.04
N ALA A 481 2.22 7.23 5.21
CA ALA A 481 1.19 7.38 6.24
C ALA A 481 0.55 8.78 6.28
N SER A 482 0.26 9.36 5.11
CA SER A 482 -0.34 10.69 5.03
C SER A 482 -1.79 10.69 5.49
N MET A 483 -2.17 11.65 6.31
CA MET A 483 -3.58 11.99 6.51
C MET A 483 -4.13 12.61 5.21
N GLY A 484 -5.45 12.47 4.97
CA GLY A 484 -6.08 12.88 3.72
C GLY A 484 -5.92 11.90 2.56
N TYR A 485 -5.35 10.72 2.80
CA TYR A 485 -5.29 9.63 1.82
C TYR A 485 -6.68 9.08 1.46
N ASP A 486 -7.56 9.04 2.41
CA ASP A 486 -8.84 8.37 2.51
C ASP A 486 -9.81 8.64 1.34
N LEU A 487 -10.39 9.86 1.24
CA LEU A 487 -11.35 10.22 0.18
C LEU A 487 -10.76 10.03 -1.23
N PRO A 488 -9.56 10.57 -1.53
CA PRO A 488 -8.96 10.39 -2.85
C PRO A 488 -8.68 8.92 -3.20
N ALA A 489 -8.19 8.13 -2.24
CA ALA A 489 -7.95 6.71 -2.47
C ALA A 489 -9.25 5.95 -2.76
N ALA A 490 -10.34 6.28 -2.05
CA ALA A 490 -11.65 5.70 -2.33
C ALA A 490 -12.15 6.05 -3.75
N ILE A 491 -11.88 7.28 -4.24
CA ILE A 491 -12.17 7.69 -5.62
C ILE A 491 -11.38 6.83 -6.62
N GLY A 492 -10.07 6.69 -6.39
CA GLY A 492 -9.20 5.87 -7.25
C GLY A 492 -9.63 4.41 -7.31
N ILE A 493 -9.97 3.82 -6.17
CA ILE A 493 -10.46 2.45 -6.06
C ILE A 493 -11.82 2.29 -6.74
N TRP A 494 -12.73 3.24 -6.54
CA TRP A 494 -14.02 3.22 -7.23
C TRP A 494 -13.86 3.28 -8.75
N ALA A 495 -12.96 4.15 -9.25
CA ALA A 495 -12.64 4.23 -10.67
C ALA A 495 -12.06 2.90 -11.21
N ALA A 496 -11.23 2.23 -10.41
CA ALA A 496 -10.67 0.93 -10.71
C ALA A 496 -11.73 -0.19 -10.79
N SER A 497 -12.83 -0.07 -10.07
CA SER A 497 -13.89 -1.09 -9.97
C SER A 497 -14.88 -1.08 -11.13
N ARG A 498 -14.77 -0.15 -12.09
CA ARG A 498 -15.73 0.01 -13.20
C ARG A 498 -15.45 -0.95 -14.35
N LYS A 499 -16.52 -1.48 -14.97
CA LYS A 499 -16.47 -2.44 -16.10
C LYS A 499 -15.78 -1.90 -17.36
N ASP A 500 -15.90 -0.61 -17.62
CA ASP A 500 -15.31 0.02 -18.81
C ASP A 500 -13.78 -0.02 -18.83
N GLY A 501 -13.18 -0.35 -17.70
CA GLY A 501 -11.74 -0.55 -17.53
C GLY A 501 -11.25 -1.98 -17.69
N ALA A 502 -12.09 -2.93 -18.11
CA ALA A 502 -11.73 -4.32 -18.40
C ALA A 502 -10.89 -5.03 -17.32
N TYR A 503 -11.38 -5.14 -16.08
CA TYR A 503 -10.68 -5.90 -15.04
C TYR A 503 -11.54 -6.87 -14.25
N SER A 504 -11.19 -8.14 -14.41
CA SER A 504 -11.63 -9.25 -13.60
C SER A 504 -10.43 -9.82 -12.85
N MET A 505 -10.11 -9.30 -11.70
CA MET A 505 -9.23 -9.98 -10.73
C MET A 505 -9.56 -9.51 -9.32
N GLY A 506 -10.66 -10.00 -8.74
CA GLY A 506 -11.00 -9.77 -7.35
C GLY A 506 -11.25 -8.31 -6.96
N ALA A 507 -11.40 -7.41 -7.93
CA ALA A 507 -11.87 -6.06 -7.70
C ALA A 507 -13.38 -6.06 -7.45
N ALA A 508 -13.87 -5.09 -6.70
CA ALA A 508 -15.31 -4.93 -6.48
C ALA A 508 -16.07 -5.04 -7.80
N ARG A 509 -17.13 -5.83 -7.79
CA ARG A 509 -17.99 -6.00 -8.98
C ARG A 509 -18.71 -4.69 -9.26
N GLU A 510 -19.04 -4.43 -10.51
CA GLU A 510 -19.84 -3.25 -10.84
C GLU A 510 -21.10 -3.20 -9.97
N GLY A 511 -21.30 -2.09 -9.27
CA GLY A 511 -22.38 -1.90 -8.30
C GLY A 511 -22.05 -2.29 -6.86
N GLU A 512 -20.81 -2.72 -6.55
CA GLU A 512 -20.38 -2.89 -5.16
C GLU A 512 -19.78 -1.61 -4.61
N ASP A 513 -20.17 -1.29 -3.37
CA ASP A 513 -19.69 -0.09 -2.69
C ASP A 513 -18.24 -0.24 -2.24
N VAL A 514 -17.46 0.82 -2.35
CA VAL A 514 -16.15 0.94 -1.68
C VAL A 514 -16.40 1.35 -0.24
N ILE A 515 -15.76 0.67 0.69
CA ILE A 515 -15.83 0.98 2.12
C ILE A 515 -14.65 1.87 2.47
N LEU A 516 -14.95 3.05 2.99
CA LEU A 516 -13.96 3.98 3.48
C LEU A 516 -14.08 4.12 4.99
N VAL A 517 -12.99 3.88 5.73
CA VAL A 517 -12.90 4.20 7.15
C VAL A 517 -11.89 5.33 7.34
N THR A 518 -12.33 6.44 7.89
CA THR A 518 -11.50 7.65 8.06
C THR A 518 -11.64 8.23 9.46
N GLY A 519 -10.77 9.15 9.83
CA GLY A 519 -10.85 9.91 11.07
C GLY A 519 -11.33 11.35 10.82
N ASP A 520 -11.90 11.98 11.83
CA ASP A 520 -12.36 13.37 11.81
C ASP A 520 -11.26 14.38 11.43
N GLY A 521 -10.01 14.10 11.79
CA GLY A 521 -8.86 14.93 11.40
C GLY A 521 -8.35 14.62 9.99
N SER A 522 -8.34 13.36 9.59
CA SER A 522 -7.80 12.93 8.28
C SER A 522 -8.66 13.42 7.12
N ILE A 523 -9.98 13.29 7.23
CA ILE A 523 -10.93 13.70 6.19
C ILE A 523 -10.82 15.19 5.84
N GLN A 524 -10.41 16.05 6.82
CA GLN A 524 -10.27 17.49 6.59
C GLN A 524 -9.25 17.86 5.51
N MET A 525 -8.23 17.01 5.31
CA MET A 525 -7.11 17.35 4.43
C MET A 525 -7.43 17.26 2.93
N ASN A 526 -8.50 16.54 2.57
CA ASN A 526 -9.03 16.45 1.20
C ASN A 526 -10.56 16.47 1.19
N ILE A 527 -11.17 17.22 2.11
CA ILE A 527 -12.62 17.24 2.31
C ILE A 527 -13.41 17.70 1.08
N GLN A 528 -12.81 18.55 0.24
CA GLN A 528 -13.40 19.04 -1.02
C GLN A 528 -13.74 17.88 -1.99
N GLU A 529 -13.09 16.73 -1.85
CA GLU A 529 -13.35 15.57 -2.71
C GLU A 529 -14.70 14.88 -2.41
N LEU A 530 -15.37 15.27 -1.35
CA LEU A 530 -16.77 14.93 -1.16
C LEU A 530 -17.62 15.40 -2.35
N GLN A 531 -17.27 16.55 -2.96
CA GLN A 531 -17.96 17.06 -4.15
C GLN A 531 -17.67 16.18 -5.37
N THR A 532 -16.45 15.70 -5.55
CA THR A 532 -16.08 14.76 -6.63
C THR A 532 -16.90 13.47 -6.53
N ILE A 533 -17.01 12.90 -5.34
CA ILE A 533 -17.77 11.68 -5.06
C ILE A 533 -19.26 11.87 -5.40
N ILE A 534 -19.89 12.97 -4.96
CA ILE A 534 -21.30 13.28 -5.23
C ILE A 534 -21.52 13.52 -6.73
N HIS A 535 -20.63 14.27 -7.39
CA HIS A 535 -20.75 14.56 -8.81
C HIS A 535 -20.80 13.27 -9.66
N HIS A 536 -19.92 12.34 -9.37
CA HIS A 536 -19.84 11.06 -10.08
C HIS A 536 -20.77 9.98 -9.52
N LYS A 537 -21.57 10.27 -8.47
CA LYS A 537 -22.47 9.33 -7.79
C LYS A 537 -21.77 8.04 -7.39
N MET A 538 -20.56 8.17 -6.86
CA MET A 538 -19.71 7.04 -6.48
C MET A 538 -20.32 6.28 -5.30
N GLY A 539 -20.46 4.97 -5.39
CA GLY A 539 -20.88 4.12 -4.27
C GLY A 539 -19.77 3.99 -3.24
N ILE A 540 -19.61 4.96 -2.38
CA ILE A 540 -18.61 4.99 -1.31
C ILE A 540 -19.30 5.14 0.03
N LYS A 541 -19.15 4.15 0.92
CA LYS A 541 -19.66 4.17 2.30
C LYS A 541 -18.58 4.70 3.22
N ILE A 542 -18.76 5.91 3.73
CA ILE A 542 -17.79 6.62 4.56
C ILE A 542 -18.13 6.39 6.03
N PHE A 543 -17.33 5.57 6.72
CA PHE A 543 -17.39 5.42 8.18
C PHE A 543 -16.36 6.36 8.80
N LEU A 544 -16.87 7.43 9.41
CA LEU A 544 -16.07 8.47 10.05
C LEU A 544 -15.90 8.15 11.54
N ILE A 545 -14.69 7.83 11.94
CA ILE A 545 -14.32 7.63 13.35
C ILE A 545 -14.03 9.01 13.97
N ASN A 546 -14.96 9.49 14.76
CA ASN A 546 -14.84 10.76 15.45
C ASN A 546 -14.33 10.55 16.89
N ASN A 547 -13.10 10.93 17.13
CA ASN A 547 -12.47 10.93 18.46
C ASN A 547 -12.05 12.35 18.89
N GLY A 548 -12.65 13.38 18.30
CA GLY A 548 -12.41 14.79 18.65
C GLY A 548 -11.00 15.27 18.31
N GLY A 549 -10.35 14.71 17.29
CA GLY A 549 -9.07 15.19 16.80
C GLY A 549 -7.98 14.16 16.58
N TYR A 550 -6.71 14.56 16.74
CA TYR A 550 -5.53 13.74 16.41
C TYR A 550 -5.17 12.78 17.55
N HIS A 551 -5.91 11.68 17.64
CA HIS A 551 -5.83 10.77 18.80
C HIS A 551 -4.46 10.11 18.98
N SER A 552 -3.75 9.72 17.92
CA SER A 552 -2.39 9.17 18.03
C SER A 552 -1.42 10.15 18.70
N ILE A 553 -1.56 11.45 18.37
CA ILE A 553 -0.74 12.51 18.96
C ILE A 553 -1.19 12.81 20.39
N ARG A 554 -2.50 12.75 20.66
CA ARG A 554 -3.06 12.84 22.03
C ARG A 554 -2.40 11.82 22.95
N GLN A 555 -2.34 10.55 22.54
CA GLN A 555 -1.68 9.49 23.30
C GLN A 555 -0.19 9.76 23.50
N THR A 556 0.48 10.21 22.46
CA THR A 556 1.93 10.53 22.53
C THR A 556 2.18 11.66 23.51
N GLN A 557 1.43 12.75 23.42
CA GLN A 557 1.59 13.89 24.33
C GLN A 557 1.29 13.50 25.79
N LYS A 558 0.17 12.83 26.05
CA LYS A 558 -0.17 12.35 27.40
C LYS A 558 0.92 11.44 28.00
N ASN A 559 1.47 10.53 27.22
CA ASN A 559 2.43 9.54 27.69
C ASN A 559 3.85 10.10 27.95
N PHE A 560 4.28 11.10 27.18
CA PHE A 560 5.65 11.59 27.22
C PHE A 560 5.80 12.99 27.82
N PHE A 561 4.78 13.86 27.67
CA PHE A 561 4.89 15.26 28.01
C PHE A 561 3.86 15.71 29.06
N GLY A 562 2.72 15.05 29.18
CA GLY A 562 1.64 15.41 30.08
C GLY A 562 0.77 16.57 29.57
N GLU A 563 0.02 17.19 30.48
CA GLU A 563 -0.85 18.35 30.20
C GLU A 563 -0.04 19.68 30.33
N PRO A 564 -0.40 20.76 29.60
CA PRO A 564 -1.54 20.85 28.66
C PRO A 564 -1.22 20.22 27.30
N LEU A 565 -2.25 19.70 26.63
CA LEU A 565 -2.15 19.22 25.26
C LEU A 565 -2.15 20.41 24.28
N ILE A 566 -1.48 20.25 23.12
CA ILE A 566 -1.40 21.26 22.06
C ILE A 566 -1.71 20.69 20.69
N GLY A 567 -2.48 21.42 19.86
CA GLY A 567 -2.73 21.10 18.45
C GLY A 567 -3.44 19.77 18.21
N ILE A 568 -4.24 19.29 19.14
CA ILE A 568 -4.91 17.99 19.07
C ILE A 568 -6.33 18.10 18.55
N GLY A 569 -7.12 19.00 19.14
CA GLY A 569 -8.55 19.13 18.89
C GLY A 569 -9.24 19.84 20.04
N TYR A 570 -10.46 19.43 20.36
CA TYR A 570 -11.26 20.10 21.40
C TYR A 570 -10.58 20.10 22.77
N ASP A 571 -9.90 19.02 23.17
CA ASP A 571 -9.22 18.91 24.47
C ASP A 571 -8.05 19.90 24.61
N SER A 572 -7.37 20.25 23.54
CA SER A 572 -6.28 21.24 23.58
C SER A 572 -6.79 22.68 23.53
N GLY A 573 -8.04 22.89 23.05
CA GLY A 573 -8.67 24.20 22.98
C GLY A 573 -8.15 25.14 21.89
N ASP A 574 -7.17 24.70 21.11
CA ASP A 574 -6.50 25.47 20.05
C ASP A 574 -6.82 24.99 18.62
N LEU A 575 -7.59 23.90 18.50
CA LEU A 575 -8.04 23.33 17.24
C LEU A 575 -9.46 22.78 17.39
N SER A 576 -10.25 22.87 16.33
CA SER A 576 -11.61 22.32 16.27
C SER A 576 -11.91 21.72 14.90
N PHE A 577 -12.95 20.90 14.83
CA PHE A 577 -13.42 20.25 13.62
C PHE A 577 -14.86 20.65 13.31
N PRO A 578 -15.28 20.61 12.04
CA PRO A 578 -16.65 20.98 11.69
C PRO A 578 -17.67 19.96 12.22
N ASP A 579 -18.89 20.42 12.37
CA ASP A 579 -20.06 19.57 12.59
C ASP A 579 -20.33 18.76 11.31
N MET A 580 -20.11 17.45 11.37
CA MET A 580 -20.17 16.59 10.19
C MET A 580 -21.60 16.37 9.69
N GLU A 581 -22.62 16.48 10.52
CA GLU A 581 -24.01 16.41 10.08
C GLU A 581 -24.37 17.61 9.19
N LYS A 582 -23.98 18.82 9.60
CA LYS A 582 -24.19 20.04 8.79
C LYS A 582 -23.36 20.01 7.50
N LEU A 583 -22.14 19.52 7.59
CA LEU A 583 -21.26 19.39 6.44
C LEU A 583 -21.81 18.35 5.45
N SER A 584 -22.26 17.20 5.92
CA SER A 584 -22.94 16.19 5.11
C SER A 584 -24.14 16.77 4.37
N ALA A 585 -24.97 17.52 5.08
CA ALA A 585 -26.13 18.20 4.49
C ALA A 585 -25.72 19.22 3.41
N ALA A 586 -24.62 19.98 3.62
CA ALA A 586 -24.13 20.96 2.67
C ALA A 586 -23.64 20.33 1.36
N TYR A 587 -22.99 19.15 1.41
CA TYR A 587 -22.59 18.38 0.24
C TYR A 587 -23.69 17.46 -0.34
N GLY A 588 -24.83 17.32 0.39
CA GLY A 588 -25.95 16.50 -0.07
C GLY A 588 -25.82 15.01 0.25
N TYR A 589 -25.04 14.64 1.27
CA TYR A 589 -24.90 13.25 1.72
C TYR A 589 -26.01 12.85 2.69
N PRO A 590 -26.59 11.64 2.56
CA PRO A 590 -27.27 11.00 3.66
C PRO A 590 -26.32 10.84 4.86
N TYR A 591 -26.83 11.05 6.06
CA TYR A 591 -26.04 10.99 7.28
C TYR A 591 -26.63 9.98 8.26
N VAL A 592 -25.75 9.19 8.86
CA VAL A 592 -26.06 8.22 9.92
C VAL A 592 -25.14 8.50 11.10
N ARG A 593 -25.59 8.28 12.32
CA ARG A 593 -24.84 8.55 13.54
C ARG A 593 -24.88 7.35 14.49
N ALA A 594 -23.78 7.08 15.17
CA ALA A 594 -23.70 6.17 16.32
C ALA A 594 -22.82 6.80 17.42
N GLU A 595 -23.33 6.82 18.64
CA GLU A 595 -22.63 7.39 19.80
C GLU A 595 -22.13 6.33 20.77
N HIS A 596 -22.80 5.15 20.79
CA HIS A 596 -22.52 4.09 21.76
C HIS A 596 -22.36 2.74 21.07
N ASN A 597 -21.72 1.79 21.75
CA ASN A 597 -21.55 0.43 21.24
C ASN A 597 -22.88 -0.25 20.85
N GLY A 598 -23.95 0.03 21.59
CA GLY A 598 -25.28 -0.54 21.33
C GLY A 598 -25.90 -0.15 19.99
N GLU A 599 -25.47 0.98 19.41
CA GLU A 599 -25.99 1.53 18.15
C GLU A 599 -25.18 1.09 16.93
N LEU A 600 -23.96 0.57 17.13
CA LEU A 600 -23.02 0.25 16.05
C LEU A 600 -23.61 -0.69 15.00
N ALA A 601 -24.30 -1.76 15.43
CA ALA A 601 -24.87 -2.74 14.53
C ALA A 601 -25.90 -2.12 13.57
N GLU A 602 -26.86 -1.38 14.13
CA GLU A 602 -27.93 -0.73 13.36
C GLU A 602 -27.39 0.35 12.43
N ALA A 603 -26.47 1.21 12.92
CA ALA A 603 -25.87 2.27 12.13
C ALA A 603 -25.09 1.72 10.92
N VAL A 604 -24.30 0.66 11.13
CA VAL A 604 -23.54 0.03 10.05
C VAL A 604 -24.48 -0.62 9.03
N GLU A 605 -25.48 -1.39 9.48
CA GLU A 605 -26.43 -2.06 8.57
C GLU A 605 -27.24 -1.03 7.77
N LYS A 606 -27.70 0.03 8.40
CA LYS A 606 -28.39 1.15 7.74
C LYS A 606 -27.52 1.81 6.69
N THR A 607 -26.25 2.07 7.00
CA THR A 607 -25.30 2.68 6.07
C THR A 607 -25.04 1.81 4.87
N LEU A 608 -24.81 0.50 5.09
CA LEU A 608 -24.55 -0.46 4.01
C LEU A 608 -25.78 -0.72 3.12
N ALA A 609 -27.00 -0.53 3.65
CA ALA A 609 -28.24 -0.72 2.90
C ALA A 609 -28.64 0.49 2.02
N MET A 610 -28.08 1.66 2.26
CA MET A 610 -28.38 2.86 1.47
C MET A 610 -27.69 2.80 0.09
N GLU A 611 -28.34 3.28 -0.95
CA GLU A 611 -27.72 3.43 -2.27
C GLU A 611 -26.84 4.68 -2.34
N GLY A 612 -25.75 4.62 -3.12
CA GLY A 612 -24.84 5.72 -3.36
C GLY A 612 -23.94 6.07 -2.16
N PRO A 613 -23.34 7.27 -2.16
CA PRO A 613 -22.44 7.69 -1.08
C PRO A 613 -23.22 8.06 0.19
N VAL A 614 -22.68 7.63 1.34
CA VAL A 614 -23.27 7.86 2.67
C VAL A 614 -22.16 8.17 3.66
N ILE A 615 -22.40 9.08 4.61
CA ILE A 615 -21.51 9.32 5.76
C ILE A 615 -22.16 8.73 7.01
N CYS A 616 -21.45 7.81 7.66
CA CYS A 616 -21.78 7.28 8.98
C CYS A 616 -20.73 7.76 9.99
N GLU A 617 -21.10 8.67 10.86
CA GLU A 617 -20.23 9.19 11.92
C GLU A 617 -20.38 8.35 13.19
N ILE A 618 -19.25 7.81 13.66
CA ILE A 618 -19.18 6.99 14.87
C ILE A 618 -18.33 7.71 15.90
N PHE A 619 -18.95 8.13 16.99
CA PHE A 619 -18.27 8.78 18.10
C PHE A 619 -17.58 7.74 18.98
N VAL A 620 -16.26 7.85 19.12
CA VAL A 620 -15.48 6.86 19.87
C VAL A 620 -14.74 7.48 21.04
N SER A 621 -14.55 6.66 22.09
CA SER A 621 -13.84 7.07 23.30
C SER A 621 -12.38 7.42 23.01
N THR A 622 -11.92 8.51 23.63
CA THR A 622 -10.53 8.96 23.61
C THR A 622 -9.66 8.24 24.67
N ASP A 623 -10.27 7.44 25.56
CA ASP A 623 -9.55 6.72 26.60
C ASP A 623 -9.00 5.36 26.14
N GLN A 624 -9.46 4.89 24.95
CA GLN A 624 -8.98 3.64 24.38
C GLN A 624 -7.59 3.77 23.81
N ASN A 625 -6.61 3.11 24.41
CA ASN A 625 -5.27 2.99 23.85
C ASN A 625 -5.23 2.02 22.66
N PHE A 626 -4.28 2.23 21.76
CA PHE A 626 -3.97 1.24 20.73
C PHE A 626 -3.26 0.05 21.37
N GLU A 627 -3.85 -1.14 21.26
CA GLU A 627 -3.37 -2.39 21.85
C GLU A 627 -3.80 -3.63 21.06
N PRO A 628 -2.93 -4.68 20.95
CA PRO A 628 -1.56 -4.69 21.47
C PRO A 628 -0.61 -3.84 20.61
N LYS A 629 0.47 -3.36 21.18
CA LYS A 629 1.50 -2.61 20.42
C LYS A 629 2.89 -2.75 21.05
N SER A 630 3.93 -2.57 20.23
CA SER A 630 5.26 -2.35 20.75
C SER A 630 5.32 -1.03 21.54
N SER A 631 5.84 -1.06 22.74
CA SER A 631 5.92 0.12 23.61
C SER A 631 7.22 0.05 24.41
N ALA A 632 7.81 1.21 24.71
CA ALA A 632 8.95 1.26 25.62
C ALA A 632 8.57 0.74 27.00
N LYS A 633 9.42 -0.11 27.57
CA LYS A 633 9.31 -0.65 28.92
C LYS A 633 10.28 0.05 29.85
N ARG A 634 9.80 0.48 31.00
CA ARG A 634 10.69 1.06 32.03
C ARG A 634 11.18 -0.05 32.94
N LEU A 635 12.49 -0.23 33.00
CA LEU A 635 13.12 -1.18 33.93
C LEU A 635 13.12 -0.64 35.35
N PRO A 636 13.37 -1.51 36.39
CA PRO A 636 13.41 -1.09 37.78
C PRO A 636 14.44 0.02 38.10
N ASP A 637 15.49 0.11 37.30
CA ASP A 637 16.53 1.16 37.42
C ASP A 637 16.15 2.49 36.75
N GLY A 638 14.95 2.55 36.14
CA GLY A 638 14.44 3.72 35.43
C GLY A 638 14.80 3.77 33.94
N THR A 639 15.64 2.89 33.45
CA THR A 639 16.05 2.81 32.03
C THR A 639 14.85 2.46 31.14
N LEU A 640 14.70 3.15 29.99
CA LEU A 640 13.71 2.82 28.96
C LEU A 640 14.34 1.89 27.94
N VAL A 641 13.71 0.75 27.70
CA VAL A 641 14.13 -0.22 26.69
C VAL A 641 13.01 -0.48 25.69
N SER A 642 13.37 -0.83 24.47
CA SER A 642 12.42 -1.35 23.47
C SER A 642 12.45 -2.87 23.55
N PRO A 643 11.40 -3.52 24.10
CA PRO A 643 11.36 -4.98 24.18
C PRO A 643 11.28 -5.61 22.77
N PRO A 644 11.63 -6.90 22.64
CA PRO A 644 11.40 -7.64 21.41
C PRO A 644 9.89 -7.78 21.12
N LEU A 645 9.55 -8.08 19.87
CA LEU A 645 8.14 -8.08 19.40
C LEU A 645 7.24 -9.13 20.04
N GLU A 646 7.76 -10.13 20.70
CA GLU A 646 6.95 -11.04 21.52
C GLU A 646 6.37 -10.35 22.77
N ASP A 647 6.97 -9.27 23.23
CA ASP A 647 6.57 -8.58 24.48
C ASP A 647 5.85 -7.24 24.16
N LEU A 648 4.62 -7.37 23.67
CA LEU A 648 3.76 -6.22 23.34
C LEU A 648 3.02 -5.69 24.56
N ALA A 649 2.79 -4.37 24.60
CA ALA A 649 1.91 -3.76 25.60
C ALA A 649 0.42 -3.95 25.23
N PRO A 650 -0.48 -4.15 26.25
CA PRO A 650 -0.20 -4.33 27.66
C PRO A 650 0.62 -5.59 27.92
N PHE A 651 1.69 -5.46 28.72
CA PHE A 651 2.65 -6.56 28.91
C PHE A 651 1.99 -7.76 29.62
N LEU A 652 2.27 -8.96 29.14
CA LEU A 652 1.80 -10.19 29.77
C LEU A 652 2.63 -10.46 31.06
N PRO A 653 2.05 -11.18 32.05
CA PRO A 653 2.80 -11.70 33.18
C PRO A 653 3.97 -12.59 32.74
N ASP A 654 5.07 -12.59 33.50
CA ASP A 654 6.28 -13.35 33.15
C ASP A 654 6.01 -14.85 32.99
N GLU A 655 5.16 -15.45 33.86
CA GLU A 655 4.76 -16.85 33.78
C GLU A 655 4.03 -17.15 32.47
N GLU A 656 3.11 -16.27 32.08
CA GLU A 656 2.37 -16.41 30.82
C GLU A 656 3.26 -16.23 29.61
N MET A 657 4.22 -15.29 29.67
CA MET A 657 5.23 -15.14 28.62
C MET A 657 6.11 -16.38 28.49
N ASP A 658 6.57 -16.95 29.59
CA ASP A 658 7.39 -18.18 29.60
C ASP A 658 6.62 -19.36 29.01
N GLU A 659 5.30 -19.45 29.21
CA GLU A 659 4.45 -20.47 28.58
C GLU A 659 4.31 -20.35 27.06
N ASN A 660 4.46 -19.14 26.52
CA ASN A 660 4.30 -18.86 25.08
C ASN A 660 5.63 -18.85 24.32
N MET A 661 6.78 -18.95 25.00
CA MET A 661 8.08 -18.91 24.35
C MET A 661 8.73 -20.29 24.29
N ILE A 662 9.05 -20.72 23.07
CA ILE A 662 9.81 -21.96 22.80
C ILE A 662 11.31 -21.67 22.83
N ILE A 663 11.68 -20.48 22.39
CA ILE A 663 13.07 -19.98 22.41
C ILE A 663 13.35 -19.21 23.71
N PRO A 664 14.62 -19.09 24.13
CA PRO A 664 14.95 -18.29 25.30
C PRO A 664 14.46 -16.85 25.19
N ARG A 665 13.79 -16.36 26.23
CA ARG A 665 13.38 -14.96 26.34
C ARG A 665 14.61 -14.04 26.47
N ILE A 666 14.53 -12.87 25.86
CA ILE A 666 15.42 -11.76 26.20
C ILE A 666 14.79 -11.05 27.41
N LYS A 667 15.37 -11.28 28.58
CA LYS A 667 15.01 -10.53 29.80
C LYS A 667 15.75 -9.20 29.73
N GLY A 668 15.02 -8.14 29.40
CA GLY A 668 15.52 -6.77 29.32
C GLY A 668 15.72 -6.16 30.69
#